data_649c2fa87fef0b21cfd9d5ab242e8d65
#
_entry.id   649c2fa87fef0b21cfd9d5ab242e8d65
#
_cell.length_a   1.000
_cell.length_b   1.000
_cell.length_c   1.000
_cell.angle_alpha   90.00
_cell.angle_beta   90.00
_cell.angle_gamma   90.00
#
_symmetry.space_group_name_H-M   'P 1'
#
loop_
_entity.id
_entity.type
_entity.pdbx_description
1 polymer ?
#
loop_
_entity_poly.entity_id
_entity_poly.type
_entity_poly.pdbx_seq_one_letter_code
_entity_poly.pdbx_strand_id
1 'polypeptide(L)'
;MESYKFRGHWITDGEFAALQPRHVFHRQLEKVSLPCDEHRNRHILFRRSFSLDALPAQALLYITADDYYKVYINGIFAGQGPAPAYCHRYNYNTLDVTALLHPGHNTLAVHTLYQGLINRVWVSGDLQHGLLCDLTADGEVLVCSDESFLTHPHTGCTEVGTAGYDTQFLERYDSAAPETGFAAPDFDDSGWQHAQLRRYADYTLVPQASGMLEFETVAPVCCEQRGNTLFADFGSCYVGYLQASVRGAAGDTVTIRCGQELNEDGSVRWQLRANCNYCEPWVLSGGRDTLDQFDYKSFRYAELELPSGVSVESISLLARHYPFRLNAAMKPEYAADEALRRIWELCVRSQKYGVQEVIQDCMEREKGFYVGDGCYTALAHMVLTGDDSMVRKLIDDAFACTFITPGMVTCLDCSLMQEIAEYPLYLVSLVLWHYRLTGDRAYLSRNYTGVVSLLENYRTVYEKDHLLQDLDKWCVVEWPMNFRDGYDVDITEGQICHEPHVALNAFYLEGIRCANTMAAELELPAYRDEAPLLEAFYAAFYDEARHLFTDSLHSSHISYIGNIYPFAFRLYPDEACKESILAMIEKRGITDVSMFGSFPLLYGLIRCGRQDLVRSALKDEGAWLRILREGGTTTFEGWGKDTKWNTSLFHLTLSDAAVFLADIDQKALFG
;
A
#
# COMPACT_ATOMS: atom_id res chain seq x y z
N MET A 1 3.04 17.75 15.83
CA MET A 1 4.21 18.63 15.54
C MET A 1 3.71 19.82 14.77
N GLU A 2 4.28 21.01 15.01
CA GLU A 2 3.97 22.19 14.21
C GLU A 2 4.56 22.01 12.80
N SER A 3 3.80 22.33 11.75
CA SER A 3 4.28 22.18 10.38
C SER A 3 5.38 23.17 10.09
N TYR A 4 6.44 22.72 9.40
CA TYR A 4 7.52 23.59 8.94
C TYR A 4 6.98 24.63 7.95
N LYS A 5 7.45 25.87 8.06
CA LYS A 5 7.08 26.95 7.15
C LYS A 5 8.19 27.16 6.12
N PHE A 6 7.95 26.66 4.92
CA PHE A 6 8.90 26.80 3.82
C PHE A 6 9.16 28.28 3.48
N ARG A 7 10.42 28.62 3.24
CA ARG A 7 10.85 29.85 2.60
C ARG A 7 10.88 29.73 1.09
N GLY A 8 11.17 28.52 0.61
CA GLY A 8 11.12 28.18 -0.80
C GLY A 8 9.72 28.24 -1.37
N HIS A 9 9.68 28.27 -2.67
CA HIS A 9 8.45 28.21 -3.48
C HIS A 9 8.41 26.93 -4.28
N TRP A 10 7.21 26.49 -4.66
CA TRP A 10 7.08 25.43 -5.64
C TRP A 10 7.69 25.87 -6.96
N ILE A 11 8.68 25.11 -7.43
CA ILE A 11 9.34 25.29 -8.72
C ILE A 11 9.08 24.11 -9.65
N THR A 12 9.10 24.38 -10.95
CA THR A 12 8.92 23.37 -12.00
C THR A 12 9.74 23.79 -13.23
N ASP A 13 9.68 22.98 -14.30
CA ASP A 13 10.27 23.37 -15.58
C ASP A 13 9.36 24.31 -16.40
N GLY A 14 9.86 24.79 -17.53
CA GLY A 14 9.11 25.72 -18.38
C GLY A 14 7.86 25.10 -19.02
N GLU A 15 7.84 23.80 -19.24
CA GLU A 15 6.68 23.10 -19.82
C GLU A 15 5.52 23.07 -18.82
N PHE A 16 5.71 22.53 -17.63
CA PHE A 16 4.70 22.45 -16.58
C PHE A 16 4.27 23.82 -16.06
N ALA A 17 5.16 24.81 -16.00
CA ALA A 17 4.81 26.18 -15.60
C ALA A 17 3.74 26.81 -16.50
N ALA A 18 3.65 26.39 -17.77
CA ALA A 18 2.68 26.90 -18.74
C ALA A 18 1.32 26.16 -18.70
N LEU A 19 1.26 24.97 -18.09
CA LEU A 19 0.06 24.14 -18.06
C LEU A 19 -0.99 24.65 -17.08
N GLN A 20 -2.24 24.26 -17.34
CA GLN A 20 -3.38 24.54 -16.45
C GLN A 20 -3.75 23.23 -15.72
N PRO A 21 -3.90 23.24 -14.40
CA PRO A 21 -4.39 22.09 -13.66
C PRO A 21 -5.75 21.63 -14.19
N ARG A 22 -5.99 20.34 -14.12
CA ARG A 22 -7.28 19.75 -14.47
C ARG A 22 -7.79 18.84 -13.37
N HIS A 23 -9.09 18.60 -13.34
CA HIS A 23 -9.73 17.69 -12.41
C HIS A 23 -9.47 16.23 -12.82
N VAL A 24 -9.10 15.38 -11.84
CA VAL A 24 -8.78 13.96 -12.07
C VAL A 24 -9.62 12.99 -11.23
N PHE A 25 -10.40 13.51 -10.29
CA PHE A 25 -11.22 12.68 -9.41
C PHE A 25 -12.55 12.36 -10.05
N HIS A 26 -12.76 11.11 -10.45
CA HIS A 26 -14.01 10.58 -10.97
C HIS A 26 -14.37 9.30 -10.23
N ARG A 27 -15.66 9.13 -9.93
CA ARG A 27 -16.13 7.89 -9.30
C ARG A 27 -15.89 6.71 -10.23
N GLN A 28 -15.48 5.58 -9.69
CA GLN A 28 -15.21 4.35 -10.47
C GLN A 28 -16.36 3.93 -11.38
N LEU A 29 -17.60 4.15 -10.95
CA LEU A 29 -18.80 3.78 -11.69
C LEU A 29 -19.25 4.83 -12.72
N GLU A 30 -18.62 6.00 -12.75
CA GLU A 30 -18.89 7.01 -13.77
C GLU A 30 -18.22 6.61 -15.08
N LYS A 31 -19.00 6.60 -16.16
CA LYS A 31 -18.48 6.33 -17.51
C LYS A 31 -17.82 7.57 -18.07
N VAL A 32 -16.68 7.94 -17.55
CA VAL A 32 -15.90 9.09 -17.99
C VAL A 32 -14.70 8.61 -18.79
N SER A 33 -14.41 9.23 -19.93
CA SER A 33 -13.17 9.01 -20.64
C SER A 33 -12.05 9.63 -19.83
N LEU A 34 -11.16 8.79 -19.29
CA LEU A 34 -9.96 9.26 -18.61
C LEU A 34 -9.07 10.00 -19.61
N PRO A 35 -8.45 11.12 -19.22
CA PRO A 35 -7.59 11.86 -20.11
C PRO A 35 -6.37 11.02 -20.51
N CYS A 36 -6.15 10.84 -21.81
CA CYS A 36 -4.88 10.37 -22.33
C CYS A 36 -3.90 11.54 -22.29
N ASP A 37 -2.77 11.37 -21.62
CA ASP A 37 -1.86 12.48 -21.37
C ASP A 37 -0.57 12.33 -22.19
N GLU A 38 -0.29 13.33 -23.01
CA GLU A 38 1.00 13.46 -23.71
C GLU A 38 2.14 13.86 -22.78
N HIS A 39 1.83 14.38 -21.59
CA HIS A 39 2.80 14.77 -20.57
C HIS A 39 3.16 13.64 -19.59
N ARG A 40 2.60 12.44 -19.71
CA ARG A 40 2.87 11.30 -18.83
C ARG A 40 4.35 10.89 -18.83
N ASN A 41 4.77 10.21 -17.77
CA ASN A 41 6.15 9.72 -17.57
C ASN A 41 7.21 10.81 -17.75
N ARG A 42 7.01 11.95 -17.09
CA ARG A 42 7.98 13.06 -17.16
C ARG A 42 8.95 12.99 -16.00
N HIS A 43 10.19 12.72 -16.35
CA HIS A 43 11.33 12.76 -15.45
C HIS A 43 12.03 14.10 -15.59
N ILE A 44 12.11 14.87 -14.49
CA ILE A 44 12.66 16.23 -14.48
C ILE A 44 13.73 16.31 -13.40
N LEU A 45 14.87 16.88 -13.75
CA LEU A 45 16.01 17.06 -12.89
C LEU A 45 16.10 18.50 -12.40
N PHE A 46 16.44 18.65 -11.14
CA PHE A 46 16.74 19.96 -10.51
C PHE A 46 18.12 19.92 -9.88
N ARG A 47 18.88 20.99 -10.02
CA ARG A 47 20.22 21.14 -9.42
C ARG A 47 20.38 22.51 -8.78
N ARG A 48 21.07 22.55 -7.65
CA ARG A 48 21.51 23.77 -7.00
C ARG A 48 22.87 23.59 -6.36
N SER A 49 23.86 24.35 -6.81
CA SER A 49 25.17 24.42 -6.19
C SER A 49 25.19 25.52 -5.12
N PHE A 50 25.92 25.28 -4.03
CA PHE A 50 26.10 26.21 -2.94
C PHE A 50 27.44 25.97 -2.24
N SER A 51 27.88 26.91 -1.41
CA SER A 51 29.15 26.79 -0.68
C SER A 51 28.95 26.93 0.82
N LEU A 52 29.75 26.19 1.59
CA LEU A 52 29.81 26.24 3.04
C LEU A 52 31.21 26.66 3.48
N ASP A 53 31.31 27.64 4.37
CA ASP A 53 32.60 28.04 4.98
C ASP A 53 33.08 26.99 5.99
N ALA A 54 32.12 26.36 6.72
CA ALA A 54 32.37 25.33 7.73
C ALA A 54 31.20 24.37 7.77
N LEU A 55 31.43 23.14 8.30
CA LEU A 55 30.35 22.17 8.54
C LEU A 55 29.41 22.70 9.63
N PRO A 56 28.07 22.66 9.40
CA PRO A 56 27.09 22.92 10.45
C PRO A 56 27.05 21.76 11.47
N ALA A 57 26.58 22.07 12.67
CA ALA A 57 26.32 21.03 13.67
C ALA A 57 25.14 20.14 13.25
N GLN A 58 24.16 20.73 12.56
CA GLN A 58 23.02 20.00 11.98
C GLN A 58 22.59 20.66 10.66
N ALA A 59 22.32 19.80 9.65
CA ALA A 59 21.69 20.22 8.41
C ALA A 59 20.46 19.38 8.11
N LEU A 60 19.31 20.04 8.00
CA LEU A 60 18.03 19.39 7.70
C LEU A 60 17.51 19.84 6.34
N LEU A 61 17.16 18.88 5.50
CA LEU A 61 16.48 19.11 4.24
C LEU A 61 14.99 18.82 4.41
N TYR A 62 14.16 19.85 4.32
CA TYR A 62 12.70 19.75 4.21
C TYR A 62 12.37 19.72 2.72
N ILE A 63 11.68 18.65 2.26
CA ILE A 63 11.50 18.45 0.83
C ILE A 63 10.18 17.74 0.52
N THR A 64 9.56 18.14 -0.57
CA THR A 64 8.44 17.44 -1.20
C THR A 64 8.46 17.65 -2.71
N ALA A 65 7.82 16.77 -3.44
CA ALA A 65 7.59 16.91 -4.88
C ALA A 65 6.19 16.42 -5.25
N ASP A 66 5.77 16.77 -6.42
CA ASP A 66 4.54 16.35 -7.05
C ASP A 66 4.90 15.70 -8.41
N ASP A 67 4.83 14.35 -8.64
CA ASP A 67 4.29 13.32 -7.69
C ASP A 67 5.33 12.77 -6.69
N TYR A 68 6.58 12.50 -7.13
CA TYR A 68 7.60 11.78 -6.38
C TYR A 68 9.01 12.29 -6.68
N TYR A 69 9.94 12.13 -5.73
CA TYR A 69 11.33 12.54 -5.90
C TYR A 69 12.32 11.48 -5.40
N LYS A 70 13.53 11.52 -5.99
CA LYS A 70 14.78 11.02 -5.41
C LYS A 70 15.73 12.19 -5.24
N VAL A 71 16.39 12.30 -4.09
CA VAL A 71 17.29 13.43 -3.77
C VAL A 71 18.69 12.96 -3.45
N TYR A 72 19.65 13.73 -3.89
CA TYR A 72 21.08 13.48 -3.77
C TYR A 72 21.79 14.72 -3.24
N ILE A 73 22.76 14.49 -2.33
CA ILE A 73 23.70 15.52 -1.88
C ILE A 73 25.10 15.07 -2.31
N ASN A 74 25.80 15.89 -3.08
CA ASN A 74 27.15 15.60 -3.54
C ASN A 74 27.28 14.22 -4.25
N GLY A 75 26.27 13.83 -5.03
CA GLY A 75 26.21 12.54 -5.73
C GLY A 75 25.77 11.35 -4.87
N ILE A 76 25.56 11.56 -3.55
CA ILE A 76 25.14 10.50 -2.63
C ILE A 76 23.62 10.54 -2.48
N PHE A 77 22.95 9.41 -2.66
CA PHE A 77 21.52 9.27 -2.44
C PHE A 77 21.17 9.57 -0.97
N ALA A 78 20.30 10.56 -0.75
CA ALA A 78 19.90 11.01 0.57
C ALA A 78 18.49 10.54 0.97
N GLY A 79 17.63 10.24 0.01
CA GLY A 79 16.27 9.78 0.27
C GLY A 79 15.34 9.95 -0.92
N GLN A 80 14.09 9.53 -0.73
CA GLN A 80 13.03 9.62 -1.73
C GLN A 80 11.67 9.78 -1.06
N GLY A 81 10.67 10.26 -1.79
CA GLY A 81 9.32 10.53 -1.32
C GLY A 81 8.60 11.56 -2.20
N PRO A 82 7.56 12.21 -1.69
CA PRO A 82 6.89 11.94 -0.41
C PRO A 82 6.00 10.68 -0.47
N ALA A 83 5.41 10.28 0.65
CA ALA A 83 4.27 9.36 0.62
C ALA A 83 3.12 10.01 -0.15
N PRO A 84 2.31 9.24 -0.92
CA PRO A 84 1.13 9.77 -1.59
C PRO A 84 0.19 10.51 -0.64
N ALA A 85 -0.45 11.57 -1.13
CA ALA A 85 -1.38 12.36 -0.34
C ALA A 85 -2.26 13.25 -1.23
N TYR A 86 -3.34 13.80 -0.67
CA TYR A 86 -4.17 14.81 -1.33
C TYR A 86 -3.63 16.23 -1.09
N CYS A 87 -3.87 17.16 -2.01
CA CYS A 87 -3.36 18.54 -1.95
C CYS A 87 -3.72 19.31 -0.66
N HIS A 88 -4.87 19.02 -0.04
CA HIS A 88 -5.31 19.69 1.20
C HIS A 88 -4.60 19.16 2.46
N ARG A 89 -3.80 18.07 2.35
CA ARG A 89 -2.98 17.48 3.41
C ARG A 89 -1.74 16.80 2.81
N TYR A 90 -0.93 17.56 2.08
CA TYR A 90 0.18 17.03 1.28
C TYR A 90 1.44 16.82 2.12
N ASN A 91 2.05 15.64 1.98
CA ASN A 91 3.20 15.25 2.78
C ASN A 91 4.50 15.96 2.35
N TYR A 92 5.33 16.32 3.33
CA TYR A 92 6.74 16.63 3.11
C TYR A 92 7.62 15.79 4.02
N ASN A 93 8.86 15.54 3.58
CA ASN A 93 9.86 14.81 4.32
C ASN A 93 10.86 15.74 5.01
N THR A 94 11.48 15.25 6.08
CA THR A 94 12.62 15.89 6.75
C THR A 94 13.77 14.91 6.78
N LEU A 95 14.89 15.26 6.14
CA LEU A 95 16.07 14.43 6.02
C LEU A 95 17.23 15.09 6.75
N ASP A 96 17.91 14.37 7.64
CA ASP A 96 19.21 14.81 8.17
C ASP A 96 20.29 14.50 7.14
N VAL A 97 20.84 15.56 6.54
CA VAL A 97 21.86 15.47 5.50
C VAL A 97 23.22 15.96 5.99
N THR A 98 23.39 16.16 7.28
CA THR A 98 24.62 16.72 7.90
C THR A 98 25.87 15.96 7.47
N ALA A 99 25.82 14.62 7.49
CA ALA A 99 26.96 13.78 7.13
C ALA A 99 27.30 13.76 5.64
N LEU A 100 26.43 14.31 4.79
CA LEU A 100 26.61 14.36 3.33
C LEU A 100 27.24 15.66 2.83
N LEU A 101 27.37 16.66 3.72
CA LEU A 101 27.94 17.98 3.43
C LEU A 101 29.44 18.02 3.72
N HIS A 102 30.14 18.93 3.05
CA HIS A 102 31.54 19.24 3.31
C HIS A 102 31.82 20.75 3.16
N PRO A 103 32.89 21.29 3.79
CA PRO A 103 33.31 22.66 3.53
C PRO A 103 33.64 22.89 2.06
N GLY A 104 33.35 24.08 1.55
CA GLY A 104 33.51 24.42 0.13
C GLY A 104 32.25 24.12 -0.68
N HIS A 105 32.44 23.71 -1.92
CA HIS A 105 31.37 23.52 -2.90
C HIS A 105 30.54 22.28 -2.61
N ASN A 106 29.21 22.43 -2.57
CA ASN A 106 28.23 21.34 -2.42
C ASN A 106 27.17 21.44 -3.50
N THR A 107 26.52 20.33 -3.79
CA THR A 107 25.42 20.25 -4.76
C THR A 107 24.24 19.50 -4.18
N LEU A 108 23.06 20.12 -4.24
CA LEU A 108 21.75 19.48 -4.06
C LEU A 108 21.20 19.14 -5.46
N ALA A 109 20.93 17.88 -5.71
CA ALA A 109 20.35 17.40 -6.96
C ALA A 109 19.09 16.57 -6.67
N VAL A 110 18.04 16.79 -7.45
CA VAL A 110 16.74 16.12 -7.27
C VAL A 110 16.25 15.61 -8.61
N HIS A 111 15.84 14.36 -8.65
CA HIS A 111 15.15 13.72 -9.77
C HIS A 111 13.68 13.58 -9.39
N THR A 112 12.79 14.27 -10.08
CA THR A 112 11.35 14.20 -9.86
C THR A 112 10.65 13.44 -10.98
N LEU A 113 9.54 12.80 -10.65
CA LEU A 113 8.65 12.14 -11.60
C LEU A 113 7.26 12.77 -11.52
N TYR A 114 6.72 13.14 -12.69
CA TYR A 114 5.29 13.27 -12.91
C TYR A 114 4.80 12.03 -13.66
N GLN A 115 3.99 11.19 -13.01
CA GLN A 115 3.55 9.92 -13.59
C GLN A 115 2.50 10.14 -14.69
N GLY A 116 1.52 11.00 -14.44
CA GLY A 116 0.50 11.35 -15.42
C GLY A 116 -0.57 10.27 -15.66
N LEU A 117 -0.62 9.21 -14.84
CA LEU A 117 -1.58 8.11 -14.95
C LEU A 117 -2.71 8.28 -13.93
N ILE A 118 -3.93 7.87 -14.31
CA ILE A 118 -5.06 7.77 -13.39
C ILE A 118 -5.09 6.35 -12.83
N ASN A 119 -4.52 6.18 -11.66
CA ASN A 119 -4.36 4.87 -11.04
C ASN A 119 -4.56 4.90 -9.52
N ARG A 120 -4.12 3.84 -8.83
CA ARG A 120 -4.28 3.60 -7.39
C ARG A 120 -3.08 4.00 -6.55
N VAL A 121 -2.04 4.62 -7.15
CA VAL A 121 -0.76 4.86 -6.48
C VAL A 121 -0.59 6.33 -6.13
N TRP A 122 -0.93 7.24 -7.06
CA TRP A 122 -0.68 8.67 -6.95
C TRP A 122 -1.91 9.49 -7.26
N VAL A 123 -1.97 10.69 -6.68
CA VAL A 123 -2.80 11.76 -7.21
C VAL A 123 -2.01 12.40 -8.36
N SER A 124 -2.21 11.90 -9.57
CA SER A 124 -1.50 12.32 -10.77
C SER A 124 -2.44 12.45 -11.97
N GLY A 125 -1.91 12.90 -13.10
CA GLY A 125 -2.72 13.17 -14.30
C GLY A 125 -3.37 14.54 -14.29
N ASP A 126 -3.19 15.34 -13.27
CA ASP A 126 -3.78 16.66 -13.07
C ASP A 126 -2.98 17.81 -13.73
N LEU A 127 -1.87 17.50 -14.41
CA LEU A 127 -0.93 18.43 -15.02
C LEU A 127 -0.20 19.33 -14.01
N GLN A 128 -0.08 18.87 -12.78
CA GLN A 128 0.69 19.53 -11.75
C GLN A 128 1.96 18.74 -11.46
N HIS A 129 3.09 19.42 -11.64
CA HIS A 129 4.41 18.90 -11.30
C HIS A 129 5.17 19.96 -10.52
N GLY A 130 6.06 19.57 -9.61
CA GLY A 130 6.93 20.52 -8.95
C GLY A 130 7.80 19.94 -7.86
N LEU A 131 8.75 20.77 -7.45
CA LEU A 131 9.65 20.57 -6.32
C LEU A 131 9.51 21.71 -5.34
N LEU A 132 9.48 21.40 -4.05
CA LEU A 132 9.58 22.38 -2.97
C LEU A 132 10.58 21.89 -1.94
N CYS A 133 11.59 22.70 -1.62
CA CYS A 133 12.57 22.32 -0.60
C CYS A 133 13.22 23.52 0.09
N ASP A 134 13.61 23.30 1.34
CA ASP A 134 14.51 24.16 2.13
C ASP A 134 15.59 23.29 2.77
N LEU A 135 16.86 23.63 2.52
CA LEU A 135 17.99 23.09 3.26
C LEU A 135 18.38 24.08 4.34
N THR A 136 18.33 23.66 5.59
CA THR A 136 18.75 24.47 6.74
C THR A 136 20.11 24.03 7.28
N ALA A 137 20.88 24.99 7.80
CA ALA A 137 22.11 24.74 8.53
C ALA A 137 22.01 25.46 9.90
N ASP A 138 22.09 24.69 10.99
CA ASP A 138 21.97 25.19 12.37
C ASP A 138 20.69 26.04 12.59
N GLY A 139 19.59 25.67 11.92
CA GLY A 139 18.29 26.33 12.01
C GLY A 139 18.06 27.49 11.03
N GLU A 140 19.10 27.95 10.32
CA GLU A 140 18.98 28.99 9.29
C GLU A 140 18.87 28.37 7.88
N VAL A 141 18.01 28.94 7.03
CA VAL A 141 17.84 28.49 5.66
C VAL A 141 19.06 28.86 4.81
N LEU A 142 19.75 27.82 4.33
CA LEU A 142 20.93 27.93 3.49
C LEU A 142 20.58 27.95 2.00
N VAL A 143 19.70 27.05 1.58
CA VAL A 143 19.17 26.92 0.21
C VAL A 143 17.67 26.76 0.28
N CYS A 144 16.93 27.45 -0.54
CA CYS A 144 15.51 27.24 -0.73
C CYS A 144 15.17 27.11 -2.21
N SER A 145 14.12 26.39 -2.53
CA SER A 145 13.66 26.25 -3.92
C SER A 145 13.12 27.57 -4.46
N ASP A 146 13.80 28.07 -5.48
CA ASP A 146 13.51 29.29 -6.21
C ASP A 146 14.00 29.20 -7.66
N GLU A 147 13.87 30.26 -8.42
CA GLU A 147 14.31 30.37 -9.82
C GLU A 147 15.84 30.29 -10.01
N SER A 148 16.63 30.21 -8.94
CA SER A 148 18.07 29.98 -9.01
C SER A 148 18.45 28.50 -9.17
N PHE A 149 17.49 27.58 -8.98
CA PHE A 149 17.67 26.20 -9.36
C PHE A 149 17.77 26.07 -10.88
N LEU A 150 18.61 25.16 -11.32
CA LEU A 150 18.67 24.73 -12.72
C LEU A 150 17.80 23.49 -12.92
N THR A 151 17.16 23.37 -14.06
CA THR A 151 16.27 22.23 -14.40
C THR A 151 16.51 21.74 -15.82
N HIS A 152 16.33 20.43 -16.01
CA HIS A 152 16.47 19.76 -17.30
C HIS A 152 15.59 18.49 -17.35
N PRO A 153 14.96 18.14 -18.49
CA PRO A 153 14.33 16.83 -18.64
C PRO A 153 15.37 15.71 -18.52
N HIS A 154 15.01 14.60 -17.89
CA HIS A 154 15.86 13.41 -17.90
C HIS A 154 15.52 12.53 -19.12
N THR A 155 16.26 12.68 -20.20
CA THR A 155 16.01 11.99 -21.48
C THR A 155 16.41 10.53 -21.47
N GLY A 156 17.26 10.13 -20.50
CA GLY A 156 17.69 8.74 -20.31
C GLY A 156 16.63 7.83 -19.69
N CYS A 157 15.57 8.39 -19.09
CA CYS A 157 14.46 7.64 -18.51
C CYS A 157 13.24 7.74 -19.41
N THR A 158 12.96 6.69 -20.16
CA THR A 158 11.77 6.61 -21.05
C THR A 158 10.96 5.36 -20.76
N GLU A 159 9.79 5.22 -21.36
CA GLU A 159 8.91 4.07 -21.17
C GLU A 159 8.97 3.06 -22.32
N VAL A 160 8.64 1.80 -22.00
CA VAL A 160 8.35 0.73 -22.98
C VAL A 160 6.96 0.11 -22.73
N GLY A 161 6.10 0.81 -22.01
CA GLY A 161 4.75 0.41 -21.66
C GLY A 161 4.47 0.55 -20.17
N THR A 162 3.32 0.03 -19.73
CA THR A 162 2.89 0.05 -18.32
C THR A 162 2.83 -1.36 -17.75
N ALA A 163 2.92 -1.48 -16.42
CA ALA A 163 2.71 -2.71 -15.68
C ALA A 163 1.39 -2.68 -14.92
N GLY A 164 0.77 -3.85 -14.75
CA GLY A 164 -0.45 -4.02 -13.96
C GLY A 164 -1.66 -3.31 -14.56
N TYR A 165 -2.34 -2.54 -13.74
CA TYR A 165 -3.49 -1.70 -14.13
C TYR A 165 -3.04 -0.24 -14.29
N ASP A 166 -2.10 -0.01 -15.22
CA ASP A 166 -1.40 1.27 -15.40
C ASP A 166 -0.78 1.79 -14.08
N THR A 167 -0.25 0.87 -13.29
CA THR A 167 0.26 1.16 -11.94
C THR A 167 1.58 1.90 -11.98
N GLN A 168 2.45 1.52 -12.91
CA GLN A 168 3.76 2.11 -13.14
C GLN A 168 4.19 1.93 -14.59
N PHE A 169 5.17 2.72 -15.02
CA PHE A 169 5.83 2.50 -16.29
C PHE A 169 6.89 1.40 -16.20
N LEU A 170 7.07 0.68 -17.31
CA LEU A 170 8.23 -0.15 -17.56
C LEU A 170 9.30 0.75 -18.17
N GLU A 171 10.48 0.75 -17.57
CA GLU A 171 11.52 1.73 -17.91
C GLU A 171 12.45 1.24 -19.01
N ARG A 172 12.77 2.13 -19.95
CA ARG A 172 13.96 2.06 -20.78
C ARG A 172 14.98 3.03 -20.22
N TYR A 173 16.05 2.51 -19.65
CA TYR A 173 17.14 3.33 -19.13
C TYR A 173 18.28 3.43 -20.15
N ASP A 174 18.75 4.64 -20.44
CA ASP A 174 19.83 4.93 -21.38
C ASP A 174 20.99 5.61 -20.64
N SER A 175 22.05 4.83 -20.39
CA SER A 175 23.24 5.33 -19.70
C SER A 175 24.06 6.31 -20.56
N ALA A 176 23.79 6.40 -21.87
CA ALA A 176 24.44 7.35 -22.75
C ALA A 176 23.75 8.73 -22.77
N ALA A 177 22.64 8.90 -22.08
CA ALA A 177 21.95 10.18 -21.99
C ALA A 177 22.86 11.26 -21.37
N PRO A 178 22.81 12.50 -21.88
CA PRO A 178 23.72 13.57 -21.44
C PRO A 178 23.57 13.93 -19.96
N GLU A 179 22.42 13.61 -19.36
CA GLU A 179 22.14 13.88 -17.95
C GLU A 179 22.68 12.79 -17.01
N THR A 180 23.20 11.68 -17.54
CA THR A 180 23.76 10.60 -16.73
C THR A 180 24.86 11.13 -15.82
N GLY A 181 24.75 10.83 -14.50
CA GLY A 181 25.66 11.37 -13.50
C GLY A 181 25.30 12.78 -13.01
N PHE A 182 24.13 13.29 -13.34
CA PHE A 182 23.66 14.64 -12.97
C PHE A 182 23.82 14.99 -11.48
N ALA A 183 23.83 13.99 -10.61
CA ALA A 183 23.94 14.22 -9.17
C ALA A 183 25.37 14.55 -8.70
N ALA A 184 26.40 14.32 -9.54
CA ALA A 184 27.78 14.58 -9.21
C ALA A 184 28.08 16.10 -9.06
N PRO A 185 28.93 16.51 -8.11
CA PRO A 185 29.24 17.94 -7.90
C PRO A 185 29.90 18.62 -9.11
N ASP A 186 30.68 17.88 -9.89
CA ASP A 186 31.44 18.34 -11.06
C ASP A 186 30.69 18.17 -12.38
N PHE A 187 29.40 17.77 -12.34
CA PHE A 187 28.58 17.67 -13.54
C PHE A 187 28.39 19.03 -14.21
N ASP A 188 28.57 19.07 -15.56
CA ASP A 188 28.38 20.31 -16.34
C ASP A 188 26.89 20.56 -16.61
N ASP A 189 26.30 21.43 -15.82
CA ASP A 189 24.91 21.89 -15.94
C ASP A 189 24.76 23.26 -16.65
N SER A 190 25.82 23.75 -17.28
CA SER A 190 25.85 25.08 -17.93
C SER A 190 24.83 25.25 -19.06
N GLY A 191 24.37 24.14 -19.65
CA GLY A 191 23.33 24.15 -20.68
C GLY A 191 21.88 24.05 -20.11
N TRP A 192 21.71 23.94 -18.80
CA TRP A 192 20.41 23.79 -18.20
C TRP A 192 19.68 25.12 -18.07
N GLN A 193 18.37 25.09 -18.00
CA GLN A 193 17.53 26.26 -17.84
C GLN A 193 17.26 26.54 -16.35
N HIS A 194 16.94 27.80 -16.05
CA HIS A 194 16.44 28.13 -14.72
C HIS A 194 15.04 27.58 -14.52
N ALA A 195 14.79 27.04 -13.31
CA ALA A 195 13.47 26.63 -12.89
C ALA A 195 12.51 27.82 -12.89
N GLN A 196 11.23 27.53 -13.05
CA GLN A 196 10.17 28.54 -13.00
C GLN A 196 9.29 28.33 -11.76
N LEU A 197 8.70 29.40 -11.26
CA LEU A 197 7.72 29.29 -10.18
C LEU A 197 6.48 28.57 -10.70
N ARG A 198 6.02 27.59 -9.95
CA ARG A 198 4.75 26.91 -10.22
C ARG A 198 3.60 27.87 -9.99
N ARG A 199 2.69 27.96 -10.94
CA ARG A 199 1.59 28.92 -10.92
C ARG A 199 0.52 28.60 -9.88
N TYR A 200 0.26 27.32 -9.65
CA TYR A 200 -0.76 26.83 -8.72
C TYR A 200 -0.07 26.05 -7.61
N ALA A 201 -0.16 26.55 -6.38
CA ALA A 201 0.63 26.04 -5.24
C ALA A 201 -0.17 26.11 -3.92
N ASP A 202 -1.47 25.86 -3.99
CA ASP A 202 -2.43 25.96 -2.88
C ASP A 202 -2.47 24.68 -2.01
N TYR A 203 -1.32 24.02 -1.87
CA TYR A 203 -1.19 22.80 -1.06
C TYR A 203 -1.07 23.12 0.43
N THR A 204 -1.81 22.38 1.26
CA THR A 204 -1.61 22.39 2.71
C THR A 204 -0.58 21.35 3.08
N LEU A 205 0.61 21.80 3.45
CA LEU A 205 1.74 20.93 3.75
C LEU A 205 1.72 20.43 5.18
N VAL A 206 1.92 19.13 5.36
CA VAL A 206 2.05 18.47 6.66
C VAL A 206 3.29 17.58 6.69
N PRO A 207 3.96 17.43 7.84
CA PRO A 207 5.06 16.49 7.95
C PRO A 207 4.51 15.07 7.69
N GLN A 208 5.22 14.29 6.88
CA GLN A 208 4.83 12.89 6.66
C GLN A 208 4.75 12.15 7.99
N ALA A 209 3.59 11.58 8.28
CA ALA A 209 3.34 10.88 9.55
C ALA A 209 4.08 9.54 9.63
N SER A 210 4.23 8.86 8.50
CA SER A 210 5.05 7.65 8.38
C SER A 210 6.54 7.99 8.33
N GLY A 211 7.38 7.12 8.88
CA GLY A 211 8.84 7.27 8.80
C GLY A 211 9.37 7.23 7.36
N MET A 212 10.60 7.66 7.18
CA MET A 212 11.33 7.49 5.92
C MET A 212 11.61 6.02 5.66
N LEU A 213 11.59 5.61 4.38
CA LEU A 213 11.95 4.25 3.99
C LEU A 213 13.39 3.90 4.37
N GLU A 214 13.59 2.66 4.78
CA GLU A 214 14.91 2.04 4.94
C GLU A 214 15.29 1.28 3.66
N PHE A 215 16.59 1.27 3.39
CA PHE A 215 17.17 0.58 2.22
C PHE A 215 18.21 -0.45 2.68
N GLU A 216 18.11 -1.65 2.11
CA GLU A 216 18.95 -2.79 2.47
C GLU A 216 19.49 -3.44 1.20
N THR A 217 20.83 -3.53 1.06
CA THR A 217 21.44 -4.23 -0.08
C THR A 217 21.42 -5.73 0.17
N VAL A 218 20.79 -6.48 -0.73
CA VAL A 218 20.68 -7.93 -0.70
C VAL A 218 21.53 -8.53 -1.80
N ALA A 219 22.52 -9.33 -1.41
CA ALA A 219 23.31 -10.12 -2.37
C ALA A 219 22.50 -11.35 -2.83
N PRO A 220 22.67 -11.81 -4.09
CA PRO A 220 22.05 -13.04 -4.54
C PRO A 220 22.61 -14.26 -3.77
N VAL A 221 21.72 -15.19 -3.40
CA VAL A 221 22.12 -16.49 -2.81
C VAL A 221 22.62 -17.46 -3.87
N CYS A 222 22.25 -17.21 -5.13
CA CYS A 222 22.74 -17.92 -6.31
C CYS A 222 22.91 -16.93 -7.45
N CYS A 223 24.06 -16.97 -8.13
CA CYS A 223 24.34 -16.17 -9.31
C CYS A 223 25.06 -17.07 -10.34
N GLU A 224 24.47 -17.23 -11.52
CA GLU A 224 24.92 -18.20 -12.50
C GLU A 224 24.88 -17.63 -13.92
N GLN A 225 25.97 -17.84 -14.68
CA GLN A 225 25.99 -17.52 -16.12
C GLN A 225 25.38 -18.69 -16.91
N ARG A 226 24.31 -18.46 -17.62
CA ARG A 226 23.56 -19.40 -18.46
C ARG A 226 23.61 -18.95 -19.94
N GLY A 227 24.64 -19.36 -20.66
CA GLY A 227 24.86 -18.86 -22.02
C GLY A 227 25.14 -17.35 -22.04
N ASN A 228 24.27 -16.58 -22.70
CA ASN A 228 24.34 -15.11 -22.73
C ASN A 228 23.52 -14.44 -21.62
N THR A 229 22.93 -15.20 -20.70
CA THR A 229 22.09 -14.68 -19.62
C THR A 229 22.79 -14.87 -18.27
N LEU A 230 22.89 -13.81 -17.46
CA LEU A 230 23.23 -13.90 -16.05
C LEU A 230 21.94 -14.06 -15.25
N PHE A 231 21.82 -15.17 -14.51
CA PHE A 231 20.71 -15.44 -13.61
C PHE A 231 21.10 -15.12 -12.16
N ALA A 232 20.18 -14.54 -11.38
CA ALA A 232 20.34 -14.27 -9.96
C ALA A 232 19.08 -14.66 -9.17
N ASP A 233 19.24 -15.42 -8.07
CA ASP A 233 18.21 -15.69 -7.05
C ASP A 233 18.58 -14.95 -5.77
N PHE A 234 17.72 -14.07 -5.28
CA PHE A 234 17.90 -13.33 -4.03
C PHE A 234 17.36 -14.09 -2.79
N GLY A 235 16.96 -15.36 -2.96
CA GLY A 235 16.51 -16.25 -1.89
C GLY A 235 15.06 -16.01 -1.43
N SER A 236 14.54 -14.81 -1.61
CA SER A 236 13.17 -14.44 -1.25
C SER A 236 12.66 -13.32 -2.13
N CYS A 237 11.32 -13.12 -2.13
CA CYS A 237 10.71 -11.96 -2.75
C CYS A 237 10.93 -10.70 -1.91
N TYR A 238 11.31 -9.61 -2.57
CA TYR A 238 11.53 -8.28 -1.99
C TYR A 238 10.83 -7.23 -2.83
N VAL A 239 10.60 -6.06 -2.24
CA VAL A 239 10.24 -4.83 -2.95
C VAL A 239 11.48 -3.97 -3.05
N GLY A 240 11.85 -3.53 -4.26
CA GLY A 240 13.06 -2.73 -4.42
C GLY A 240 13.53 -2.58 -5.87
N TYR A 241 14.80 -2.30 -6.01
CA TYR A 241 15.47 -2.01 -7.26
C TYR A 241 16.52 -3.07 -7.57
N LEU A 242 16.59 -3.47 -8.83
CA LEU A 242 17.77 -4.21 -9.27
C LEU A 242 18.96 -3.25 -9.39
N GLN A 243 20.07 -3.59 -8.77
CA GLN A 243 21.34 -2.90 -8.92
C GLN A 243 22.29 -3.76 -9.74
N ALA A 244 22.86 -3.22 -10.79
CA ALA A 244 23.85 -3.89 -11.59
C ALA A 244 24.89 -2.90 -12.12
N SER A 245 26.16 -3.35 -12.21
CA SER A 245 27.19 -2.64 -12.97
C SER A 245 27.74 -3.56 -14.05
N VAL A 246 27.88 -3.04 -15.25
CA VAL A 246 28.34 -3.80 -16.43
C VAL A 246 29.41 -3.03 -17.21
N ARG A 247 30.15 -3.75 -18.05
CA ARG A 247 30.99 -3.16 -19.11
C ARG A 247 30.53 -3.68 -20.45
N GLY A 248 30.36 -2.77 -21.41
CA GLY A 248 29.96 -3.09 -22.78
C GLY A 248 30.30 -1.99 -23.76
N ALA A 249 29.94 -2.17 -25.02
CA ALA A 249 30.12 -1.15 -26.05
C ALA A 249 28.94 -0.15 -26.02
N ALA A 250 29.17 1.05 -26.53
CA ALA A 250 28.14 2.07 -26.67
C ALA A 250 26.99 1.57 -27.57
N GLY A 251 25.77 1.70 -27.11
CA GLY A 251 24.56 1.26 -27.82
C GLY A 251 24.20 -0.22 -27.60
N ASP A 252 25.05 -1.02 -26.92
CA ASP A 252 24.67 -2.35 -26.50
C ASP A 252 23.43 -2.24 -25.58
N THR A 253 22.52 -3.20 -25.72
CA THR A 253 21.29 -3.21 -24.91
C THR A 253 21.20 -4.48 -24.07
N VAL A 254 21.27 -4.34 -22.75
CA VAL A 254 21.01 -5.41 -21.79
C VAL A 254 19.50 -5.50 -21.59
N THR A 255 18.92 -6.71 -21.73
CA THR A 255 17.52 -6.95 -21.38
C THR A 255 17.43 -7.44 -19.94
N ILE A 256 16.73 -6.70 -19.12
CA ILE A 256 16.48 -7.01 -17.70
C ILE A 256 15.14 -7.69 -17.59
N ARG A 257 15.11 -8.87 -16.94
CA ARG A 257 13.87 -9.59 -16.58
C ARG A 257 13.86 -9.84 -15.09
N CYS A 258 12.76 -9.46 -14.42
CA CYS A 258 12.57 -9.72 -13.01
C CYS A 258 11.31 -10.58 -12.80
N GLY A 259 11.30 -11.44 -11.78
CA GLY A 259 10.17 -12.30 -11.51
C GLY A 259 10.11 -12.82 -10.07
N GLN A 260 8.94 -13.30 -9.68
CA GLN A 260 8.69 -13.85 -8.34
C GLN A 260 8.82 -15.37 -8.32
N GLU A 261 8.76 -16.02 -9.48
CA GLU A 261 8.87 -17.45 -9.67
C GLU A 261 9.62 -17.78 -10.98
N LEU A 262 9.94 -19.04 -11.15
CA LEU A 262 10.58 -19.57 -12.36
C LEU A 262 9.56 -20.29 -13.24
N ASN A 263 9.84 -20.32 -14.53
CA ASN A 263 9.20 -21.21 -15.50
C ASN A 263 9.71 -22.65 -15.30
N GLU A 264 9.06 -23.62 -15.96
CA GLU A 264 9.45 -25.04 -15.91
C GLU A 264 10.88 -25.30 -16.42
N ASP A 265 11.37 -24.50 -17.32
CA ASP A 265 12.73 -24.57 -17.87
C ASP A 265 13.79 -23.88 -16.97
N GLY A 266 13.37 -23.34 -15.83
CA GLY A 266 14.22 -22.63 -14.87
C GLY A 266 14.54 -21.18 -15.24
N SER A 267 13.99 -20.63 -16.32
CA SER A 267 14.08 -19.20 -16.65
C SER A 267 13.18 -18.36 -15.74
N VAL A 268 13.49 -17.08 -15.59
CA VAL A 268 12.66 -16.16 -14.80
C VAL A 268 11.33 -15.94 -15.47
N ARG A 269 10.24 -16.17 -14.73
CA ARG A 269 8.89 -15.83 -15.16
C ARG A 269 8.65 -14.33 -15.01
N TRP A 270 9.11 -13.54 -15.96
CA TRP A 270 8.97 -12.08 -16.00
C TRP A 270 7.56 -11.60 -16.38
N GLN A 271 6.76 -12.46 -17.04
CA GLN A 271 5.33 -12.30 -17.21
C GLN A 271 4.64 -12.85 -15.94
N LEU A 272 4.53 -12.01 -14.93
CA LEU A 272 4.04 -12.40 -13.62
C LEU A 272 2.59 -12.91 -13.70
N ARG A 273 2.21 -13.80 -12.77
CA ARG A 273 0.80 -14.16 -12.56
C ARG A 273 -0.06 -12.94 -12.29
N ALA A 274 0.48 -11.98 -11.55
CA ALA A 274 -0.19 -10.72 -11.20
C ALA A 274 -0.45 -9.78 -12.40
N ASN A 275 -0.39 -10.24 -13.64
CA ASN A 275 -0.62 -9.46 -14.85
C ASN A 275 0.35 -8.28 -15.00
N CYS A 276 1.61 -8.48 -14.64
CA CYS A 276 2.70 -7.53 -14.83
C CYS A 276 3.79 -8.14 -15.70
N ASN A 277 4.40 -7.35 -16.58
CA ASN A 277 5.49 -7.77 -17.45
C ASN A 277 6.76 -7.05 -17.05
N TYR A 278 7.63 -7.69 -16.27
CA TYR A 278 8.88 -7.07 -15.81
C TYR A 278 10.03 -7.38 -16.74
N CYS A 279 9.99 -6.77 -17.94
CA CYS A 279 11.03 -6.89 -18.98
C CYS A 279 11.39 -5.49 -19.50
N GLU A 280 12.63 -5.06 -19.27
CA GLU A 280 13.08 -3.69 -19.47
C GLU A 280 14.43 -3.62 -20.17
N PRO A 281 14.62 -2.73 -21.16
CA PRO A 281 15.87 -2.53 -21.82
C PRO A 281 16.77 -1.50 -21.12
N TRP A 282 18.05 -1.80 -21.02
CA TRP A 282 19.10 -0.93 -20.54
C TRP A 282 20.14 -0.71 -21.61
N VAL A 283 20.27 0.51 -22.13
CA VAL A 283 21.23 0.90 -23.17
C VAL A 283 22.51 1.38 -22.53
N LEU A 284 23.66 0.87 -23.01
CA LEU A 284 24.98 1.15 -22.44
C LEU A 284 25.66 2.35 -23.13
N SER A 285 26.43 3.10 -22.33
CA SER A 285 27.19 4.28 -22.80
C SER A 285 28.49 3.95 -23.51
N GLY A 286 29.03 2.74 -23.30
CA GLY A 286 30.34 2.33 -23.86
C GLY A 286 31.46 2.44 -22.84
N GLY A 287 31.35 1.78 -21.74
CA GLY A 287 32.33 1.78 -20.66
C GLY A 287 31.86 0.96 -19.51
N ARG A 288 31.99 1.53 -18.33
CA ARG A 288 31.38 1.02 -17.09
C ARG A 288 30.07 1.76 -16.84
N ASP A 289 28.98 1.04 -16.89
CA ASP A 289 27.66 1.57 -16.65
C ASP A 289 27.05 0.98 -15.37
N THR A 290 26.24 1.78 -14.69
CA THR A 290 25.47 1.35 -13.51
C THR A 290 23.99 1.62 -13.76
N LEU A 291 23.17 0.61 -13.50
CA LEU A 291 21.72 0.70 -13.65
C LEU A 291 21.13 1.64 -12.59
N ASP A 292 20.34 2.61 -13.03
CA ASP A 292 19.59 3.54 -12.15
C ASP A 292 18.14 3.65 -12.59
N GLN A 293 17.33 2.67 -12.18
CA GLN A 293 15.89 2.67 -12.41
C GLN A 293 15.18 3.56 -11.38
N PHE A 294 14.13 4.27 -11.81
CA PHE A 294 13.39 5.17 -10.93
C PHE A 294 12.34 4.43 -10.10
N ASP A 295 11.57 3.53 -10.72
CA ASP A 295 10.47 2.85 -10.05
C ASP A 295 10.88 1.45 -9.57
N TYR A 296 10.31 1.05 -8.43
CA TYR A 296 10.60 -0.23 -7.78
C TYR A 296 9.71 -1.35 -8.29
N LYS A 297 10.18 -2.59 -8.12
CA LYS A 297 9.47 -3.82 -8.46
C LYS A 297 9.45 -4.79 -7.29
N SER A 298 8.56 -5.77 -7.37
CA SER A 298 8.52 -6.90 -6.43
C SER A 298 9.04 -8.14 -7.14
N PHE A 299 10.19 -8.65 -6.71
CA PHE A 299 10.80 -9.82 -7.34
C PHE A 299 11.73 -10.60 -6.40
N ARG A 300 11.96 -11.86 -6.74
CA ARG A 300 12.96 -12.74 -6.13
C ARG A 300 14.10 -13.04 -7.10
N TYR A 301 13.78 -13.18 -8.38
CA TYR A 301 14.70 -13.60 -9.41
C TYR A 301 14.94 -12.47 -10.42
N ALA A 302 16.16 -12.39 -10.94
CA ALA A 302 16.48 -11.51 -12.04
C ALA A 302 17.32 -12.25 -13.11
N GLU A 303 17.13 -11.86 -14.36
CA GLU A 303 17.97 -12.23 -15.50
C GLU A 303 18.44 -11.00 -16.24
N LEU A 304 19.72 -10.98 -16.58
CA LEU A 304 20.30 -10.01 -17.49
C LEU A 304 20.71 -10.75 -18.78
N GLU A 305 20.00 -10.53 -19.86
CA GLU A 305 20.40 -11.02 -21.18
C GLU A 305 21.43 -10.05 -21.76
N LEU A 306 22.66 -10.56 -21.97
CA LEU A 306 23.85 -9.78 -22.26
C LEU A 306 24.21 -9.88 -23.75
N PRO A 307 24.38 -8.75 -24.46
CA PRO A 307 25.03 -8.75 -25.76
C PRO A 307 26.44 -9.37 -25.72
N SER A 308 26.94 -9.82 -26.89
CA SER A 308 28.30 -10.34 -26.98
C SER A 308 29.33 -9.27 -26.58
N GLY A 309 30.22 -9.62 -25.66
CA GLY A 309 31.26 -8.70 -25.16
C GLY A 309 30.86 -7.91 -23.92
N VAL A 310 29.60 -7.96 -23.50
CA VAL A 310 29.17 -7.35 -22.25
C VAL A 310 29.53 -8.27 -21.08
N SER A 311 30.07 -7.68 -20.00
CA SER A 311 30.40 -8.38 -18.76
C SER A 311 29.76 -7.69 -17.55
N VAL A 312 29.27 -8.48 -16.63
CA VAL A 312 28.68 -7.98 -15.36
C VAL A 312 29.76 -7.92 -14.29
N GLU A 313 29.93 -6.74 -13.67
CA GLU A 313 30.89 -6.54 -12.58
C GLU A 313 30.24 -6.78 -11.20
N SER A 314 28.97 -6.41 -11.05
CA SER A 314 28.21 -6.63 -9.83
C SER A 314 26.72 -6.74 -10.11
N ILE A 315 26.02 -7.49 -9.28
CA ILE A 315 24.56 -7.56 -9.24
C ILE A 315 24.10 -7.70 -7.79
N SER A 316 23.12 -6.93 -7.39
CA SER A 316 22.44 -6.98 -6.08
C SER A 316 21.01 -6.47 -6.21
N LEU A 317 20.25 -6.60 -5.15
CA LEU A 317 18.92 -6.00 -5.01
C LEU A 317 18.99 -4.97 -3.89
N LEU A 318 18.54 -3.74 -4.14
CA LEU A 318 18.33 -2.73 -3.12
C LEU A 318 16.88 -2.84 -2.64
N ALA A 319 16.66 -3.56 -1.56
CA ALA A 319 15.34 -3.68 -0.94
C ALA A 319 14.97 -2.35 -0.28
N ARG A 320 13.69 -1.96 -0.43
CA ARG A 320 13.11 -0.79 0.24
C ARG A 320 11.92 -1.24 1.08
N HIS A 321 11.76 -0.66 2.25
CA HIS A 321 10.63 -0.95 3.13
C HIS A 321 10.44 0.15 4.17
N TYR A 322 9.26 0.22 4.74
CA TYR A 322 9.01 1.02 5.94
C TYR A 322 9.87 0.52 7.11
N PRO A 323 10.34 1.39 8.02
CA PRO A 323 11.10 0.97 9.19
C PRO A 323 10.41 -0.16 9.95
N PHE A 324 11.09 -1.29 10.11
CA PHE A 324 10.52 -2.47 10.74
C PHE A 324 11.43 -2.99 11.84
N ARG A 325 10.94 -2.96 13.07
CA ARG A 325 11.62 -3.54 14.26
C ARG A 325 10.65 -4.51 14.92
N LEU A 326 10.94 -5.81 14.79
CA LEU A 326 10.10 -6.84 15.41
C LEU A 326 10.22 -6.76 16.93
N ASN A 327 9.15 -6.38 17.61
CA ASN A 327 9.04 -6.29 19.07
C ASN A 327 8.15 -7.39 19.66
N ALA A 328 7.18 -7.91 18.90
CA ALA A 328 6.31 -8.97 19.36
C ALA A 328 7.04 -10.32 19.42
N ALA A 329 6.75 -11.09 20.44
CA ALA A 329 7.06 -12.51 20.49
C ALA A 329 5.87 -13.34 19.99
N MET A 330 6.15 -14.53 19.51
CA MET A 330 5.15 -15.55 19.22
C MET A 330 4.65 -16.17 20.53
N LYS A 331 3.37 -16.56 20.64
CA LYS A 331 2.83 -17.29 21.79
C LYS A 331 3.72 -18.49 22.16
N PRO A 332 4.10 -18.66 23.42
CA PRO A 332 5.00 -19.75 23.83
C PRO A 332 4.53 -21.15 23.41
N GLU A 333 3.21 -21.40 23.49
CA GLU A 333 2.60 -22.67 23.10
C GLU A 333 2.59 -22.91 21.58
N TYR A 334 2.83 -21.87 20.77
CA TYR A 334 2.94 -21.95 19.31
C TYR A 334 4.40 -21.99 18.85
N ALA A 335 5.31 -21.39 19.61
CA ALA A 335 6.72 -21.28 19.23
C ALA A 335 7.44 -22.64 19.09
N ALA A 336 6.97 -23.68 19.78
CA ALA A 336 7.49 -25.03 19.68
C ALA A 336 6.95 -25.80 18.43
N ASP A 337 5.91 -25.28 17.78
CA ASP A 337 5.28 -25.90 16.61
C ASP A 337 5.94 -25.36 15.33
N GLU A 338 6.64 -26.23 14.59
CA GLU A 338 7.40 -25.83 13.40
C GLU A 338 6.49 -25.23 12.31
N ALA A 339 5.29 -25.78 12.10
CA ALA A 339 4.37 -25.25 11.11
C ALA A 339 3.94 -23.83 11.43
N LEU A 340 3.55 -23.56 12.69
CA LEU A 340 3.16 -22.22 13.14
C LEU A 340 4.34 -21.24 13.11
N ARG A 341 5.54 -21.67 13.44
CA ARG A 341 6.74 -20.84 13.34
C ARG A 341 7.03 -20.41 11.91
N ARG A 342 6.92 -21.33 10.95
CA ARG A 342 7.10 -21.01 9.53
C ARG A 342 6.04 -20.04 9.01
N ILE A 343 4.80 -20.14 9.48
CA ILE A 343 3.73 -19.19 9.15
C ILE A 343 4.04 -17.82 9.76
N TRP A 344 4.50 -17.77 11.01
CA TRP A 344 4.97 -16.54 11.65
C TRP A 344 6.08 -15.86 10.85
N GLU A 345 7.10 -16.60 10.46
CA GLU A 345 8.22 -16.09 9.65
C GLU A 345 7.75 -15.56 8.30
N LEU A 346 6.80 -16.24 7.64
CA LEU A 346 6.16 -15.80 6.39
C LEU A 346 5.44 -14.46 6.59
N CYS A 347 4.63 -14.34 7.64
CA CYS A 347 3.86 -13.12 7.93
C CYS A 347 4.79 -11.95 8.31
N VAL A 348 5.76 -12.17 9.22
CA VAL A 348 6.74 -11.16 9.63
C VAL A 348 7.54 -10.65 8.44
N ARG A 349 7.97 -11.55 7.56
CA ARG A 349 8.69 -11.18 6.35
C ARG A 349 7.81 -10.37 5.39
N SER A 350 6.57 -10.78 5.18
CA SER A 350 5.63 -10.07 4.33
C SER A 350 5.39 -8.65 4.85
N GLN A 351 5.18 -8.50 6.16
CA GLN A 351 5.03 -7.20 6.80
C GLN A 351 6.28 -6.33 6.65
N LYS A 352 7.49 -6.90 6.89
CA LYS A 352 8.73 -6.13 6.79
C LYS A 352 8.93 -5.55 5.39
N TYR A 353 8.83 -6.38 4.34
CA TYR A 353 9.20 -5.95 3.00
C TYR A 353 8.03 -5.44 2.14
N GLY A 354 6.78 -5.70 2.56
CA GLY A 354 5.60 -5.25 1.84
C GLY A 354 5.08 -3.88 2.27
N VAL A 355 5.25 -3.48 3.54
CA VAL A 355 4.84 -2.14 3.98
C VAL A 355 5.82 -1.10 3.44
N GLN A 356 5.29 -0.12 2.72
CA GLN A 356 6.02 0.95 2.06
C GLN A 356 5.69 2.31 2.71
N GLU A 357 5.70 3.41 1.98
CA GLU A 357 5.21 4.72 2.49
C GLU A 357 3.74 4.68 2.91
N VAL A 358 3.00 3.75 2.31
CA VAL A 358 1.61 3.40 2.62
C VAL A 358 1.48 1.88 2.69
N ILE A 359 0.39 1.39 3.26
CA ILE A 359 0.05 -0.04 3.22
C ILE A 359 -0.62 -0.35 1.90
N GLN A 360 0.12 -1.02 1.02
CA GLN A 360 -0.36 -1.45 -0.29
C GLN A 360 -1.08 -2.82 -0.18
N ASP A 361 -2.05 -3.05 -1.04
CA ASP A 361 -2.71 -4.37 -1.19
C ASP A 361 -1.71 -5.41 -1.71
N CYS A 362 -1.21 -5.22 -2.92
CA CYS A 362 -0.21 -6.06 -3.58
C CYS A 362 0.98 -5.22 -4.07
N MET A 363 2.13 -5.88 -4.23
CA MET A 363 3.39 -5.18 -4.56
C MET A 363 3.63 -5.05 -6.07
N GLU A 364 2.68 -5.47 -6.91
CA GLU A 364 2.88 -5.56 -8.37
C GLU A 364 1.86 -4.73 -9.17
N ARG A 365 0.64 -5.29 -9.36
CA ARG A 365 -0.31 -4.80 -10.36
C ARG A 365 -1.13 -3.60 -9.94
N GLU A 366 -1.30 -3.37 -8.63
CA GLU A 366 -2.15 -2.29 -8.12
C GLU A 366 -1.38 -1.31 -7.24
N LYS A 367 -0.63 -1.81 -6.25
CA LYS A 367 0.08 -1.01 -5.24
C LYS A 367 -0.84 -0.02 -4.53
N GLY A 368 -2.13 -0.38 -4.39
CA GLY A 368 -3.18 0.51 -3.93
C GLY A 368 -3.24 0.60 -2.40
N PHE A 369 -3.48 1.80 -1.89
CA PHE A 369 -3.70 2.04 -0.46
C PHE A 369 -5.17 1.78 -0.11
N TYR A 370 -5.58 0.49 -0.15
CA TYR A 370 -6.95 0.06 0.12
C TYR A 370 -7.27 0.04 1.62
N VAL A 371 -8.42 0.63 2.00
CA VAL A 371 -8.86 0.67 3.41
C VAL A 371 -9.14 -0.72 3.97
N GLY A 372 -9.83 -1.60 3.22
CA GLY A 372 -10.19 -2.93 3.70
C GLY A 372 -8.97 -3.80 3.96
N ASP A 373 -8.09 -3.92 2.97
CA ASP A 373 -6.81 -4.64 3.07
C ASP A 373 -5.91 -4.01 4.13
N GLY A 374 -5.88 -2.68 4.15
CA GLY A 374 -5.05 -1.88 5.05
C GLY A 374 -5.43 -2.04 6.52
N CYS A 375 -6.71 -2.21 6.86
CA CYS A 375 -7.15 -2.31 8.25
C CYS A 375 -6.52 -3.50 8.99
N TYR A 376 -6.53 -4.69 8.40
CA TYR A 376 -5.95 -5.88 9.02
C TYR A 376 -4.42 -5.87 8.93
N THR A 377 -3.88 -5.40 7.80
CA THR A 377 -2.43 -5.28 7.60
C THR A 377 -1.80 -4.27 8.55
N ALA A 378 -2.41 -3.08 8.74
CA ALA A 378 -1.93 -2.06 9.68
C ALA A 378 -1.98 -2.55 11.13
N LEU A 379 -3.05 -3.24 11.50
CA LEU A 379 -3.14 -3.86 12.83
C LEU A 379 -2.03 -4.89 13.05
N ALA A 380 -1.76 -5.75 12.05
CA ALA A 380 -0.69 -6.74 12.13
C ALA A 380 0.68 -6.06 12.25
N HIS A 381 0.94 -5.02 11.46
CA HIS A 381 2.17 -4.23 11.55
C HIS A 381 2.36 -3.64 12.96
N MET A 382 1.32 -3.00 13.49
CA MET A 382 1.34 -2.41 14.83
C MET A 382 1.55 -3.47 15.92
N VAL A 383 0.89 -4.62 15.83
CA VAL A 383 1.07 -5.75 16.78
C VAL A 383 2.51 -6.26 16.73
N LEU A 384 3.10 -6.40 15.54
CA LEU A 384 4.46 -6.92 15.39
C LEU A 384 5.53 -5.93 15.86
N THR A 385 5.35 -4.65 15.62
CA THR A 385 6.40 -3.63 15.83
C THR A 385 6.17 -2.76 17.08
N GLY A 386 4.94 -2.61 17.53
CA GLY A 386 4.55 -1.61 18.51
C GLY A 386 4.45 -0.18 17.94
N ASP A 387 4.72 0.00 16.64
CA ASP A 387 4.61 1.29 15.95
C ASP A 387 3.21 1.46 15.37
N ASP A 388 2.49 2.48 15.83
CA ASP A 388 1.12 2.79 15.40
C ASP A 388 1.03 3.79 14.24
N SER A 389 2.17 4.26 13.73
CA SER A 389 2.21 5.33 12.71
C SER A 389 1.45 4.96 11.43
N MET A 390 1.55 3.69 10.98
CA MET A 390 0.82 3.22 9.80
C MET A 390 -0.68 3.08 10.05
N VAL A 391 -1.10 2.69 11.25
CA VAL A 391 -2.51 2.70 11.65
C VAL A 391 -3.06 4.12 11.65
N ARG A 392 -2.32 5.07 12.24
CA ARG A 392 -2.71 6.49 12.26
C ARG A 392 -2.76 7.07 10.84
N LYS A 393 -1.76 6.75 9.99
CA LYS A 393 -1.78 7.21 8.60
C LYS A 393 -3.02 6.70 7.87
N LEU A 394 -3.34 5.41 7.96
CA LEU A 394 -4.53 4.85 7.31
C LEU A 394 -5.83 5.54 7.80
N ILE A 395 -5.99 5.71 9.11
CA ILE A 395 -7.19 6.34 9.69
C ILE A 395 -7.28 7.82 9.28
N ASP A 396 -6.19 8.57 9.41
CA ASP A 396 -6.15 10.00 9.14
C ASP A 396 -6.39 10.30 7.65
N ASP A 397 -5.77 9.54 6.75
CA ASP A 397 -5.91 9.73 5.30
C ASP A 397 -7.28 9.25 4.81
N ALA A 398 -7.82 8.18 5.39
CA ALA A 398 -9.19 7.74 5.10
C ALA A 398 -10.22 8.81 5.45
N PHE A 399 -10.13 9.44 6.61
CA PHE A 399 -11.02 10.56 6.95
C PHE A 399 -10.71 11.82 6.13
N ALA A 400 -9.47 12.04 5.73
CA ALA A 400 -9.10 13.15 4.86
C ALA A 400 -9.75 13.07 3.47
N CYS A 401 -10.00 11.87 2.93
CA CYS A 401 -10.63 11.72 1.60
C CYS A 401 -12.13 12.06 1.57
N THR A 402 -12.77 12.32 2.70
CA THR A 402 -14.20 12.66 2.77
C THR A 402 -14.58 13.98 2.09
N PHE A 403 -13.58 14.80 1.74
CA PHE A 403 -13.83 15.99 0.90
C PHE A 403 -14.18 15.61 -0.55
N ILE A 404 -13.73 14.45 -1.02
CA ILE A 404 -14.02 13.93 -2.37
C ILE A 404 -15.41 13.30 -2.38
N THR A 405 -15.69 12.43 -1.40
CA THR A 405 -17.00 11.82 -1.21
C THR A 405 -17.29 11.61 0.28
N PRO A 406 -18.47 12.03 0.78
CA PRO A 406 -18.83 11.86 2.18
C PRO A 406 -18.81 10.41 2.66
N GLY A 407 -19.10 9.47 1.76
CA GLY A 407 -19.10 8.03 2.04
C GLY A 407 -17.72 7.38 2.06
N MET A 408 -16.67 8.15 1.87
CA MET A 408 -15.27 7.73 1.81
C MET A 408 -14.94 6.88 0.57
N VAL A 409 -13.88 7.23 -0.15
CA VAL A 409 -13.24 6.35 -1.12
C VAL A 409 -12.46 5.26 -0.39
N THR A 410 -12.20 4.15 -1.05
CA THR A 410 -11.59 2.98 -0.40
C THR A 410 -10.21 2.62 -0.93
N CYS A 411 -9.75 3.32 -1.98
CA CYS A 411 -8.35 3.39 -2.36
C CYS A 411 -7.89 4.84 -2.16
N LEU A 412 -7.00 5.06 -1.21
CA LEU A 412 -6.64 6.37 -0.68
C LEU A 412 -5.48 6.99 -1.44
N ASP A 413 -5.36 8.33 -1.34
CA ASP A 413 -4.22 9.12 -1.78
C ASP A 413 -3.85 8.91 -3.27
N CYS A 414 -4.88 8.70 -4.10
CA CYS A 414 -4.72 8.43 -5.54
C CYS A 414 -5.80 9.08 -6.37
N SER A 415 -5.60 9.12 -7.70
CA SER A 415 -6.56 9.70 -8.65
C SER A 415 -7.80 8.84 -8.87
N LEU A 416 -7.68 7.51 -8.76
CA LEU A 416 -8.78 6.58 -9.00
C LEU A 416 -9.70 6.50 -7.78
N MET A 417 -10.88 7.10 -7.86
CA MET A 417 -11.89 7.05 -6.81
C MET A 417 -12.64 5.72 -6.82
N GLN A 418 -12.04 4.68 -6.25
CA GLN A 418 -12.72 3.41 -6.06
C GLN A 418 -13.56 3.44 -4.78
N GLU A 419 -14.82 2.98 -4.87
CA GLU A 419 -15.75 2.92 -3.75
C GLU A 419 -16.24 1.49 -3.56
N ILE A 420 -16.00 0.93 -2.37
CA ILE A 420 -16.42 -0.43 -1.99
C ILE A 420 -17.31 -0.31 -0.76
N ALA A 421 -18.49 -0.93 -0.82
CA ALA A 421 -19.56 -0.71 0.15
C ALA A 421 -19.18 -1.07 1.60
N GLU A 422 -18.43 -2.15 1.79
CA GLU A 422 -18.07 -2.67 3.11
C GLU A 422 -16.83 -2.01 3.72
N TYR A 423 -15.86 -1.57 2.89
CA TYR A 423 -14.53 -1.16 3.33
C TYR A 423 -14.49 -0.02 4.35
N PRO A 424 -15.28 1.05 4.22
CA PRO A 424 -15.29 2.11 5.24
C PRO A 424 -15.72 1.62 6.62
N LEU A 425 -16.52 0.55 6.69
CA LEU A 425 -16.99 -0.02 7.98
C LEU A 425 -15.89 -0.80 8.70
N TYR A 426 -14.91 -1.39 7.98
CA TYR A 426 -13.72 -1.99 8.61
C TYR A 426 -12.90 -0.97 9.40
N LEU A 427 -12.82 0.28 8.90
CA LEU A 427 -12.06 1.35 9.55
C LEU A 427 -12.59 1.66 10.96
N VAL A 428 -13.90 1.57 11.15
CA VAL A 428 -14.52 1.83 12.47
C VAL A 428 -13.97 0.88 13.53
N SER A 429 -13.84 -0.41 13.20
CA SER A 429 -13.23 -1.40 14.10
C SER A 429 -11.75 -1.11 14.34
N LEU A 430 -10.99 -0.69 13.33
CA LEU A 430 -9.58 -0.36 13.48
C LEU A 430 -9.35 0.82 14.44
N VAL A 431 -10.19 1.85 14.39
CA VAL A 431 -10.12 2.98 15.35
C VAL A 431 -10.27 2.50 16.80
N LEU A 432 -11.20 1.58 17.05
CA LEU A 432 -11.40 1.00 18.39
C LEU A 432 -10.22 0.09 18.78
N TRP A 433 -9.72 -0.76 17.89
CA TRP A 433 -8.57 -1.63 18.15
C TRP A 433 -7.29 -0.84 18.42
N HIS A 434 -7.06 0.24 17.67
CA HIS A 434 -5.97 1.16 17.95
C HIS A 434 -6.04 1.71 19.38
N TYR A 435 -7.21 2.20 19.80
CA TYR A 435 -7.41 2.69 21.17
C TYR A 435 -7.16 1.59 22.22
N ARG A 436 -7.66 0.38 22.00
CA ARG A 436 -7.45 -0.75 22.92
C ARG A 436 -5.99 -1.16 23.08
N LEU A 437 -5.19 -1.00 22.04
CA LEU A 437 -3.75 -1.30 22.08
C LEU A 437 -2.93 -0.15 22.68
N THR A 438 -3.32 1.11 22.47
CA THR A 438 -2.52 2.28 22.87
C THR A 438 -3.00 2.98 24.13
N GLY A 439 -4.29 2.91 24.42
CA GLY A 439 -4.94 3.75 25.42
C GLY A 439 -5.00 5.24 25.06
N ASP A 440 -4.68 5.63 23.81
CA ASP A 440 -4.65 7.04 23.38
C ASP A 440 -6.07 7.61 23.24
N ARG A 441 -6.63 8.05 24.35
CA ARG A 441 -7.97 8.66 24.41
C ARG A 441 -8.05 9.97 23.63
N ALA A 442 -6.94 10.71 23.50
CA ALA A 442 -6.93 11.95 22.75
C ALA A 442 -7.08 11.68 21.24
N TYR A 443 -6.36 10.68 20.72
CA TYR A 443 -6.49 10.22 19.34
C TYR A 443 -7.88 9.65 19.06
N LEU A 444 -8.42 8.83 19.98
CA LEU A 444 -9.80 8.32 19.91
C LEU A 444 -10.82 9.45 19.82
N SER A 445 -10.72 10.44 20.71
CA SER A 445 -11.63 11.60 20.74
C SER A 445 -11.59 12.40 19.44
N ARG A 446 -10.38 12.61 18.88
CA ARG A 446 -10.21 13.32 17.60
C ARG A 446 -10.93 12.60 16.45
N ASN A 447 -10.81 11.28 16.38
CA ASN A 447 -11.34 10.50 15.27
C ASN A 447 -12.80 10.05 15.45
N TYR A 448 -13.34 10.09 16.68
CA TYR A 448 -14.72 9.71 16.95
C TYR A 448 -15.75 10.52 16.12
N THR A 449 -15.50 11.80 15.93
CA THR A 449 -16.37 12.64 15.06
C THR A 449 -16.38 12.14 13.62
N GLY A 450 -15.22 11.69 13.09
CA GLY A 450 -15.12 11.09 11.76
C GLY A 450 -15.90 9.78 11.67
N VAL A 451 -15.79 8.91 12.69
CA VAL A 451 -16.56 7.67 12.79
C VAL A 451 -18.07 7.94 12.79
N VAL A 452 -18.54 8.86 13.62
CA VAL A 452 -19.96 9.24 13.66
C VAL A 452 -20.42 9.80 12.31
N SER A 453 -19.64 10.69 11.70
CA SER A 453 -19.96 11.29 10.40
C SER A 453 -20.07 10.24 9.30
N LEU A 454 -19.18 9.24 9.30
CA LEU A 454 -19.22 8.12 8.36
C LEU A 454 -20.51 7.28 8.55
N LEU A 455 -20.82 6.88 9.78
CA LEU A 455 -22.02 6.09 10.07
C LEU A 455 -23.31 6.88 9.78
N GLU A 456 -23.33 8.19 10.03
CA GLU A 456 -24.44 9.07 9.67
C GLU A 456 -24.64 9.18 8.16
N ASN A 457 -23.56 9.14 7.36
CA ASN A 457 -23.68 9.07 5.91
C ASN A 457 -24.37 7.77 5.48
N TYR A 458 -23.95 6.61 6.02
CA TYR A 458 -24.64 5.34 5.75
C TYR A 458 -26.12 5.40 6.16
N ARG A 459 -26.41 5.92 7.37
CA ARG A 459 -27.76 6.05 7.89
C ARG A 459 -28.65 6.94 7.02
N THR A 460 -28.17 8.10 6.64
CA THR A 460 -29.01 9.11 5.97
C THR A 460 -29.19 8.86 4.47
N VAL A 461 -28.22 8.20 3.84
CA VAL A 461 -28.24 7.98 2.39
C VAL A 461 -28.80 6.60 2.04
N TYR A 462 -28.44 5.55 2.80
CA TYR A 462 -28.65 4.17 2.38
C TYR A 462 -29.56 3.36 3.31
N GLU A 463 -29.82 3.82 4.55
CA GLU A 463 -30.66 3.05 5.45
C GLU A 463 -32.15 3.27 5.15
N LYS A 464 -32.87 2.15 4.98
CA LYS A 464 -34.34 2.11 4.89
C LYS A 464 -34.83 0.95 5.76
N ASP A 465 -35.85 1.19 6.55
CA ASP A 465 -36.41 0.17 7.48
C ASP A 465 -35.34 -0.53 8.35
N HIS A 466 -34.38 0.24 8.83
CA HIS A 466 -33.23 -0.19 9.65
C HIS A 466 -32.23 -1.12 8.96
N LEU A 467 -32.26 -1.25 7.64
CA LEU A 467 -31.31 -2.02 6.84
C LEU A 467 -30.64 -1.13 5.79
N LEU A 468 -29.35 -1.36 5.55
CA LEU A 468 -28.64 -0.75 4.42
C LEU A 468 -29.03 -1.44 3.12
N GLN A 469 -29.33 -0.63 2.11
CA GLN A 469 -29.68 -1.07 0.76
C GLN A 469 -29.40 0.02 -0.28
N ASP A 470 -29.42 -0.32 -1.55
CA ASP A 470 -29.21 0.60 -2.67
C ASP A 470 -27.88 1.36 -2.60
N LEU A 471 -26.81 0.74 -2.09
CA LEU A 471 -25.49 1.35 -2.12
C LEU A 471 -24.97 1.37 -3.55
N ASP A 472 -24.77 2.57 -4.08
CA ASP A 472 -24.19 2.82 -5.40
C ASP A 472 -22.65 2.61 -5.40
N LYS A 473 -22.20 1.51 -4.78
CA LYS A 473 -20.82 1.15 -4.55
C LYS A 473 -20.59 -0.32 -4.89
N TRP A 474 -19.35 -0.67 -5.18
CA TRP A 474 -18.99 -2.05 -5.45
C TRP A 474 -19.18 -2.92 -4.21
N CYS A 475 -19.95 -4.01 -4.35
CA CYS A 475 -20.16 -5.01 -3.30
C CYS A 475 -19.10 -6.11 -3.41
N VAL A 476 -18.21 -6.24 -2.42
CA VAL A 476 -17.12 -7.22 -2.45
C VAL A 476 -17.47 -8.48 -1.66
N VAL A 477 -17.99 -8.37 -0.46
CA VAL A 477 -18.29 -9.47 0.47
C VAL A 477 -17.04 -10.29 0.82
N GLU A 478 -16.41 -10.95 -0.17
CA GLU A 478 -15.19 -11.74 -0.03
C GLU A 478 -14.35 -11.65 -1.32
N TRP A 479 -13.03 -11.79 -1.18
CA TRP A 479 -12.10 -11.77 -2.29
C TRP A 479 -11.04 -12.87 -2.17
N PRO A 480 -10.65 -13.55 -3.25
CA PRO A 480 -11.31 -13.50 -4.58
C PRO A 480 -12.74 -14.01 -4.58
N MET A 481 -13.53 -13.61 -5.59
CA MET A 481 -14.98 -13.87 -5.65
C MET A 481 -15.38 -15.35 -5.61
N ASN A 482 -14.49 -16.25 -6.00
CA ASN A 482 -14.73 -17.70 -5.94
C ASN A 482 -14.84 -18.22 -4.49
N PHE A 483 -14.45 -17.43 -3.47
CA PHE A 483 -14.63 -17.76 -2.06
C PHE A 483 -15.95 -17.22 -1.47
N ARG A 484 -16.80 -16.61 -2.28
CA ARG A 484 -18.11 -16.12 -1.83
C ARG A 484 -19.13 -17.25 -1.56
N ASP A 485 -18.80 -18.50 -1.85
CA ASP A 485 -19.66 -19.68 -1.63
C ASP A 485 -21.04 -19.55 -2.31
N GLY A 486 -21.07 -18.99 -3.53
CA GLY A 486 -22.33 -18.75 -4.23
C GLY A 486 -23.22 -17.71 -3.56
N TYR A 487 -22.65 -16.78 -2.75
CA TYR A 487 -23.35 -15.71 -2.06
C TYR A 487 -24.41 -15.07 -2.97
N ASP A 488 -25.68 -15.25 -2.60
CA ASP A 488 -26.82 -14.98 -3.44
C ASP A 488 -27.38 -13.58 -3.22
N VAL A 489 -26.91 -12.65 -4.04
CA VAL A 489 -27.34 -11.25 -4.08
C VAL A 489 -27.56 -10.81 -5.51
N ASP A 490 -28.51 -9.90 -5.72
CA ASP A 490 -28.76 -9.32 -7.04
C ASP A 490 -27.67 -8.27 -7.36
N ILE A 491 -26.71 -8.67 -8.18
CA ILE A 491 -25.59 -7.82 -8.63
C ILE A 491 -25.90 -7.28 -10.02
N THR A 492 -25.94 -5.95 -10.12
CA THR A 492 -26.07 -5.22 -11.39
C THR A 492 -24.71 -4.85 -11.99
N GLU A 493 -24.73 -4.11 -13.12
CA GLU A 493 -23.52 -3.56 -13.73
C GLU A 493 -22.66 -2.81 -12.71
N GLY A 494 -21.33 -3.02 -12.77
CA GLY A 494 -20.39 -2.41 -11.82
C GLY A 494 -20.34 -3.08 -10.44
N GLN A 495 -20.91 -4.29 -10.31
CA GLN A 495 -20.94 -5.05 -9.06
C GLN A 495 -21.74 -4.37 -7.92
N ILE A 496 -22.77 -3.61 -8.25
CA ILE A 496 -23.66 -2.96 -7.28
C ILE A 496 -24.72 -3.94 -6.82
N CYS A 497 -24.93 -4.02 -5.50
CA CYS A 497 -26.04 -4.73 -4.87
C CYS A 497 -27.09 -3.74 -4.38
N HIS A 498 -28.34 -3.87 -4.88
CA HIS A 498 -29.45 -2.99 -4.50
C HIS A 498 -30.23 -3.50 -3.30
N GLU A 499 -30.29 -4.80 -3.11
CA GLU A 499 -31.03 -5.39 -2.01
C GLU A 499 -30.28 -5.40 -0.68
N PRO A 500 -30.97 -5.39 0.47
CA PRO A 500 -30.33 -5.64 1.75
C PRO A 500 -29.70 -7.03 1.76
N HIS A 501 -28.45 -7.13 2.23
CA HIS A 501 -27.75 -8.40 2.37
C HIS A 501 -27.00 -8.50 3.69
N VAL A 502 -26.79 -9.73 4.15
CA VAL A 502 -26.34 -10.02 5.51
C VAL A 502 -24.94 -9.46 5.81
N ALA A 503 -23.99 -9.60 4.88
CA ALA A 503 -22.60 -9.19 5.12
C ALA A 503 -22.50 -7.67 5.41
N LEU A 504 -23.04 -6.83 4.51
CA LEU A 504 -22.99 -5.37 4.66
C LEU A 504 -23.69 -4.90 5.94
N ASN A 505 -24.88 -5.47 6.23
CA ASN A 505 -25.65 -5.10 7.42
C ASN A 505 -25.00 -5.61 8.71
N ALA A 506 -24.26 -6.73 8.68
CA ALA A 506 -23.44 -7.18 9.80
C ALA A 506 -22.29 -6.21 10.10
N PHE A 507 -21.57 -5.72 9.07
CA PHE A 507 -20.55 -4.70 9.27
C PHE A 507 -21.12 -3.37 9.78
N TYR A 508 -22.29 -2.98 9.32
CA TYR A 508 -22.93 -1.76 9.79
C TYR A 508 -23.30 -1.84 11.28
N LEU A 509 -23.88 -2.96 11.71
CA LEU A 509 -24.19 -3.21 13.13
C LEU A 509 -22.92 -3.23 13.99
N GLU A 510 -21.85 -3.90 13.55
CA GLU A 510 -20.57 -3.87 14.28
C GLU A 510 -20.00 -2.46 14.33
N GLY A 511 -20.08 -1.68 13.25
CA GLY A 511 -19.69 -0.27 13.25
C GLY A 511 -20.43 0.56 14.30
N ILE A 512 -21.75 0.38 14.44
CA ILE A 512 -22.55 1.06 15.47
C ILE A 512 -22.12 0.62 16.88
N ARG A 513 -21.88 -0.67 17.11
CA ARG A 513 -21.38 -1.20 18.40
C ARG A 513 -20.02 -0.65 18.75
N CYS A 514 -19.11 -0.59 17.79
CA CYS A 514 -17.81 0.03 17.97
C CYS A 514 -17.95 1.52 18.33
N ALA A 515 -18.80 2.26 17.63
CA ALA A 515 -19.07 3.68 17.94
C ALA A 515 -19.68 3.88 19.33
N ASN A 516 -20.61 3.01 19.74
CA ASN A 516 -21.17 3.02 21.09
C ASN A 516 -20.11 2.73 22.16
N THR A 517 -19.22 1.77 21.89
CA THR A 517 -18.10 1.45 22.79
C THR A 517 -17.15 2.65 22.90
N MET A 518 -16.79 3.28 21.79
CA MET A 518 -15.95 4.49 21.79
C MET A 518 -16.63 5.64 22.55
N ALA A 519 -17.94 5.82 22.38
CA ALA A 519 -18.70 6.83 23.12
C ALA A 519 -18.62 6.59 24.64
N ALA A 520 -18.78 5.34 25.09
CA ALA A 520 -18.65 4.98 26.50
C ALA A 520 -17.25 5.27 27.05
N GLU A 521 -16.18 4.93 26.31
CA GLU A 521 -14.79 5.25 26.65
C GLU A 521 -14.55 6.76 26.75
N LEU A 522 -15.26 7.54 25.93
CA LEU A 522 -15.18 9.01 25.92
C LEU A 522 -16.15 9.68 26.90
N GLU A 523 -16.94 8.92 27.67
CA GLU A 523 -17.98 9.41 28.58
C GLU A 523 -19.07 10.23 27.84
N LEU A 524 -19.36 9.84 26.58
CA LEU A 524 -20.39 10.42 25.75
C LEU A 524 -21.65 9.54 25.75
N PRO A 525 -22.84 10.10 25.44
CA PRO A 525 -24.03 9.29 25.17
C PRO A 525 -23.74 8.28 24.04
N ALA A 526 -24.39 7.11 24.09
CA ALA A 526 -24.33 6.14 23.00
C ALA A 526 -24.70 6.82 21.68
N TYR A 527 -23.97 6.47 20.63
CA TYR A 527 -24.22 6.99 19.28
C TYR A 527 -25.63 6.65 18.80
N ARG A 528 -26.02 5.40 18.97
CA ARG A 528 -27.33 4.92 18.51
C ARG A 528 -27.79 3.68 19.27
N ASP A 529 -29.12 3.55 19.52
CA ASP A 529 -29.72 2.30 19.95
C ASP A 529 -29.66 1.26 18.83
N GLU A 530 -29.09 0.09 19.11
CA GLU A 530 -28.96 -1.00 18.16
C GLU A 530 -30.18 -1.95 18.09
N ALA A 531 -31.06 -1.91 19.07
CA ALA A 531 -32.17 -2.88 19.17
C ALA A 531 -33.10 -2.88 17.94
N PRO A 532 -33.56 -1.74 17.39
CA PRO A 532 -34.39 -1.76 16.19
C PRO A 532 -33.67 -2.32 14.94
N LEU A 533 -32.36 -2.09 14.85
CA LEU A 533 -31.55 -2.60 13.73
C LEU A 533 -31.35 -4.13 13.85
N LEU A 534 -31.14 -4.64 15.08
CA LEU A 534 -31.03 -6.09 15.32
C LEU A 534 -32.34 -6.79 15.02
N GLU A 535 -33.49 -6.22 15.43
CA GLU A 535 -34.80 -6.77 15.09
C GLU A 535 -35.01 -6.86 13.58
N ALA A 536 -34.67 -5.78 12.84
CA ALA A 536 -34.75 -5.78 11.38
C ALA A 536 -33.77 -6.77 10.74
N PHE A 537 -32.55 -6.88 11.25
CA PHE A 537 -31.53 -7.82 10.77
C PHE A 537 -31.99 -9.27 10.94
N TYR A 538 -32.53 -9.63 12.10
CA TYR A 538 -33.03 -10.99 12.31
C TYR A 538 -34.28 -11.29 11.48
N ALA A 539 -35.21 -10.34 11.38
CA ALA A 539 -36.41 -10.50 10.56
C ALA A 539 -36.07 -10.67 9.08
N ALA A 540 -34.98 -10.05 8.60
CA ALA A 540 -34.57 -10.11 7.20
C ALA A 540 -33.77 -11.37 6.86
N PHE A 541 -32.87 -11.82 7.74
CA PHE A 541 -31.83 -12.77 7.38
C PHE A 541 -31.81 -14.05 8.21
N TYR A 542 -32.42 -14.10 9.41
CA TYR A 542 -32.35 -15.28 10.26
C TYR A 542 -33.38 -16.35 9.89
N ASP A 543 -32.90 -17.53 9.52
CA ASP A 543 -33.72 -18.71 9.31
C ASP A 543 -33.83 -19.53 10.61
N GLU A 544 -34.96 -19.39 11.31
CA GLU A 544 -35.22 -20.07 12.58
C GLU A 544 -35.19 -21.61 12.46
N ALA A 545 -35.56 -22.17 11.30
CA ALA A 545 -35.61 -23.60 11.13
C ALA A 545 -34.23 -24.24 10.96
N ARG A 546 -33.27 -23.47 10.42
CA ARG A 546 -31.90 -23.89 10.20
C ARG A 546 -30.92 -23.32 11.23
N HIS A 547 -31.33 -22.33 12.02
CA HIS A 547 -30.51 -21.57 12.96
C HIS A 547 -29.27 -20.92 12.30
N LEU A 548 -29.42 -20.42 11.07
CA LEU A 548 -28.39 -19.80 10.26
C LEU A 548 -28.92 -18.55 9.54
N PHE A 549 -28.03 -17.77 8.95
CA PHE A 549 -28.40 -16.58 8.18
C PHE A 549 -28.43 -16.86 6.69
N THR A 550 -29.47 -16.39 6.01
CA THR A 550 -29.56 -16.30 4.56
C THR A 550 -28.77 -15.11 4.03
N ASP A 551 -28.38 -15.14 2.76
CA ASP A 551 -27.46 -14.16 2.18
C ASP A 551 -28.12 -12.80 1.97
N SER A 552 -29.36 -12.76 1.51
CA SER A 552 -30.11 -11.54 1.24
C SER A 552 -31.58 -11.64 1.61
N LEU A 553 -32.30 -10.52 1.54
CA LEU A 553 -33.72 -10.46 1.92
C LEU A 553 -34.60 -11.41 1.13
N HIS A 554 -34.28 -11.69 -0.13
CA HIS A 554 -35.06 -12.53 -1.03
C HIS A 554 -34.43 -13.90 -1.27
N SER A 555 -33.27 -14.18 -0.69
CA SER A 555 -32.55 -15.42 -0.86
C SER A 555 -32.94 -16.44 0.21
N SER A 556 -32.97 -17.71 -0.18
CA SER A 556 -32.99 -18.86 0.74
C SER A 556 -31.63 -19.55 0.84
N HIS A 557 -30.62 -19.04 0.12
CA HIS A 557 -29.27 -19.55 0.17
C HIS A 557 -28.58 -19.17 1.47
N ILE A 558 -27.78 -20.10 1.99
CA ILE A 558 -26.99 -19.93 3.21
C ILE A 558 -25.54 -20.15 2.84
N SER A 559 -24.83 -19.07 2.58
CA SER A 559 -23.40 -19.14 2.31
C SER A 559 -22.58 -19.23 3.59
N TYR A 560 -21.37 -19.75 3.47
CA TYR A 560 -20.43 -19.80 4.58
C TYR A 560 -20.01 -18.40 5.01
N ILE A 561 -19.58 -17.56 4.05
CA ILE A 561 -19.13 -16.20 4.34
C ILE A 561 -20.24 -15.32 4.95
N GLY A 562 -21.51 -15.49 4.51
CA GLY A 562 -22.67 -14.81 5.07
C GLY A 562 -22.96 -15.14 6.54
N ASN A 563 -22.44 -16.27 7.03
CA ASN A 563 -22.55 -16.68 8.43
C ASN A 563 -21.29 -16.35 9.26
N ILE A 564 -20.12 -16.20 8.62
CA ILE A 564 -18.88 -15.82 9.32
C ILE A 564 -18.97 -14.40 9.89
N TYR A 565 -19.52 -13.42 9.18
CA TYR A 565 -19.60 -12.04 9.65
C TYR A 565 -20.54 -11.88 10.85
N PRO A 566 -21.80 -12.39 10.82
CA PRO A 566 -22.64 -12.37 12.03
C PRO A 566 -22.02 -13.11 13.22
N PHE A 567 -21.31 -14.21 12.99
CA PHE A 567 -20.58 -14.93 14.03
C PHE A 567 -19.45 -14.08 14.63
N ALA A 568 -18.60 -13.51 13.78
CA ALA A 568 -17.49 -12.66 14.22
C ALA A 568 -17.95 -11.48 15.08
N PHE A 569 -19.07 -10.87 14.70
CA PHE A 569 -19.63 -9.70 15.35
C PHE A 569 -20.65 -10.01 16.46
N ARG A 570 -20.84 -11.29 16.82
CA ARG A 570 -21.79 -11.75 17.84
C ARG A 570 -23.22 -11.25 17.57
N LEU A 571 -23.65 -11.34 16.31
CA LEU A 571 -24.99 -10.95 15.88
C LEU A 571 -25.98 -12.15 15.86
N TYR A 572 -25.63 -13.28 16.43
CA TYR A 572 -26.54 -14.41 16.54
C TYR A 572 -27.58 -14.16 17.64
N PRO A 573 -28.89 -14.49 17.39
CA PRO A 573 -29.98 -14.19 18.33
C PRO A 573 -29.97 -15.11 19.57
N ASP A 574 -29.43 -16.31 19.45
CA ASP A 574 -29.45 -17.33 20.49
C ASP A 574 -28.27 -18.31 20.40
N GLU A 575 -28.15 -19.19 21.38
CA GLU A 575 -27.08 -20.20 21.44
C GLU A 575 -27.21 -21.24 20.32
N ALA A 576 -28.43 -21.56 19.87
CA ALA A 576 -28.65 -22.54 18.80
C ALA A 576 -28.07 -22.05 17.46
N CYS A 577 -28.22 -20.75 17.16
CA CYS A 577 -27.60 -20.12 16.00
C CYS A 577 -26.06 -20.16 16.10
N LYS A 578 -25.51 -19.76 17.24
CA LYS A 578 -24.07 -19.80 17.47
C LYS A 578 -23.48 -21.21 17.28
N GLU A 579 -24.11 -22.23 17.88
CA GLU A 579 -23.66 -23.62 17.75
C GLU A 579 -23.79 -24.15 16.30
N SER A 580 -24.83 -23.75 15.57
CA SER A 580 -25.00 -24.11 14.16
C SER A 580 -23.88 -23.51 13.30
N ILE A 581 -23.50 -22.25 13.53
CA ILE A 581 -22.38 -21.61 12.82
C ILE A 581 -21.06 -22.27 13.22
N LEU A 582 -20.83 -22.56 14.51
CA LEU A 582 -19.62 -23.28 14.95
C LEU A 582 -19.49 -24.66 14.30
N ALA A 583 -20.60 -25.42 14.22
CA ALA A 583 -20.61 -26.70 13.51
C ALA A 583 -20.29 -26.57 12.02
N MET A 584 -20.75 -25.47 11.40
CA MET A 584 -20.39 -25.15 10.01
C MET A 584 -18.89 -24.84 9.88
N ILE A 585 -18.32 -24.07 10.82
CA ILE A 585 -16.88 -23.73 10.85
C ILE A 585 -16.05 -25.00 11.05
N GLU A 586 -16.41 -25.85 12.00
CA GLU A 586 -15.72 -27.13 12.24
C GLU A 586 -15.73 -28.06 11.01
N LYS A 587 -16.80 -28.02 10.23
CA LYS A 587 -16.94 -28.84 9.03
C LYS A 587 -16.18 -28.29 7.83
N ARG A 588 -16.19 -26.95 7.64
CA ARG A 588 -15.71 -26.30 6.40
C ARG A 588 -14.28 -25.78 6.55
N GLY A 589 -13.90 -25.32 7.74
CA GLY A 589 -12.56 -24.79 8.02
C GLY A 589 -12.29 -23.43 7.40
N ILE A 590 -11.02 -23.02 7.39
CA ILE A 590 -10.59 -21.68 6.95
C ILE A 590 -10.45 -21.58 5.43
N THR A 591 -10.25 -22.68 4.73
CA THR A 591 -9.99 -22.70 3.29
C THR A 591 -11.22 -22.42 2.42
N ASP A 592 -12.39 -22.41 3.02
CA ASP A 592 -13.65 -22.04 2.35
C ASP A 592 -13.97 -20.52 2.42
N VAL A 593 -13.11 -19.75 3.09
CA VAL A 593 -13.01 -18.28 3.02
C VAL A 593 -11.60 -17.89 2.62
N SER A 594 -11.36 -16.63 2.33
CA SER A 594 -10.05 -16.12 1.93
C SER A 594 -9.72 -14.81 2.65
N MET A 595 -9.31 -13.78 1.93
CA MET A 595 -8.67 -12.58 2.48
C MET A 595 -9.54 -11.81 3.49
N PHE A 596 -10.84 -11.65 3.22
CA PHE A 596 -11.72 -10.88 4.09
C PHE A 596 -12.51 -11.72 5.08
N GLY A 597 -12.68 -13.02 4.82
CA GLY A 597 -13.35 -13.93 5.73
C GLY A 597 -12.42 -14.58 6.76
N SER A 598 -11.12 -14.74 6.46
CA SER A 598 -10.18 -15.44 7.35
C SER A 598 -9.97 -14.69 8.68
N PHE A 599 -9.75 -13.38 8.64
CA PHE A 599 -9.56 -12.59 9.85
C PHE A 599 -10.83 -12.57 10.73
N PRO A 600 -12.04 -12.25 10.20
CA PRO A 600 -13.29 -12.34 10.97
C PRO A 600 -13.55 -13.74 11.54
N LEU A 601 -13.25 -14.81 10.81
CA LEU A 601 -13.38 -16.18 11.31
C LEU A 601 -12.50 -16.39 12.55
N LEU A 602 -11.21 -16.08 12.47
CA LEU A 602 -10.27 -16.23 13.59
C LEU A 602 -10.63 -15.31 14.76
N TYR A 603 -11.00 -14.07 14.48
CA TYR A 603 -11.47 -13.09 15.44
C TYR A 603 -12.72 -13.56 16.19
N GLY A 604 -13.74 -14.09 15.48
CA GLY A 604 -14.93 -14.65 16.08
C GLY A 604 -14.64 -15.86 16.97
N LEU A 605 -13.74 -16.74 16.55
CA LEU A 605 -13.31 -17.89 17.35
C LEU A 605 -12.61 -17.47 18.65
N ILE A 606 -11.77 -16.43 18.63
CA ILE A 606 -11.15 -15.86 19.85
C ILE A 606 -12.24 -15.34 20.79
N ARG A 607 -13.22 -14.57 20.27
CA ARG A 607 -14.34 -14.02 21.06
C ARG A 607 -15.22 -15.09 21.67
N CYS A 608 -15.34 -16.25 21.04
CA CYS A 608 -16.08 -17.41 21.53
C CYS A 608 -15.23 -18.34 22.41
N GLY A 609 -13.94 -18.06 22.61
CA GLY A 609 -13.04 -18.89 23.42
C GLY A 609 -12.60 -20.20 22.76
N ARG A 610 -12.82 -20.37 21.43
CA ARG A 610 -12.45 -21.56 20.64
C ARG A 610 -11.04 -21.46 20.08
N GLN A 611 -10.05 -21.28 20.97
CA GLN A 611 -8.63 -21.24 20.60
C GLN A 611 -8.12 -22.53 19.96
N ASP A 612 -8.78 -23.66 20.27
CA ASP A 612 -8.55 -24.95 19.61
C ASP A 612 -8.78 -24.86 18.11
N LEU A 613 -9.88 -24.25 17.68
CA LEU A 613 -10.20 -24.05 16.27
C LEU A 613 -9.32 -23.01 15.60
N VAL A 614 -8.92 -21.93 16.32
CA VAL A 614 -7.94 -20.97 15.81
C VAL A 614 -6.63 -21.67 15.46
N ARG A 615 -6.11 -22.52 16.37
CA ARG A 615 -4.89 -23.28 16.11
C ARG A 615 -5.06 -24.26 14.94
N SER A 616 -6.20 -24.94 14.86
CA SER A 616 -6.51 -25.84 13.75
C SER A 616 -6.55 -25.11 12.42
N ALA A 617 -7.22 -23.96 12.36
CA ALA A 617 -7.34 -23.15 11.16
C ALA A 617 -5.97 -22.64 10.67
N LEU A 618 -5.12 -22.13 11.59
CA LEU A 618 -3.78 -21.68 11.23
C LEU A 618 -2.88 -22.81 10.70
N LYS A 619 -3.13 -24.08 11.11
CA LYS A 619 -2.39 -25.28 10.68
C LYS A 619 -3.06 -26.01 9.51
N ASP A 620 -4.09 -25.45 8.91
CA ASP A 620 -4.72 -26.07 7.76
C ASP A 620 -3.73 -26.17 6.60
N GLU A 621 -3.60 -27.39 6.05
CA GLU A 621 -2.66 -27.70 4.96
C GLU A 621 -3.04 -26.98 3.64
N GLY A 622 -4.29 -26.58 3.50
CA GLY A 622 -4.79 -25.83 2.34
C GLY A 622 -4.63 -24.31 2.44
N ALA A 623 -4.28 -23.79 3.63
CA ALA A 623 -4.15 -22.35 3.91
C ALA A 623 -2.68 -21.85 3.83
N TRP A 624 -2.15 -21.22 4.86
CA TRP A 624 -0.77 -20.69 4.87
C TRP A 624 0.30 -21.76 4.59
N LEU A 625 0.08 -23.01 5.04
CA LEU A 625 1.00 -24.11 4.75
C LEU A 625 1.04 -24.46 3.26
N ARG A 626 -0.04 -24.25 2.53
CA ARG A 626 -0.05 -24.38 1.06
C ARG A 626 0.84 -23.32 0.41
N ILE A 627 0.76 -22.06 0.85
CA ILE A 627 1.62 -20.99 0.36
C ILE A 627 3.10 -21.37 0.52
N LEU A 628 3.48 -21.86 1.70
CA LEU A 628 4.86 -22.30 1.99
C LEU A 628 5.27 -23.51 1.13
N ARG A 629 4.38 -24.47 0.92
CA ARG A 629 4.64 -25.68 0.11
C ARG A 629 4.79 -25.34 -1.37
N GLU A 630 4.10 -24.31 -1.86
CA GLU A 630 4.24 -23.80 -3.22
C GLU A 630 5.47 -22.88 -3.38
N GLY A 631 6.35 -22.78 -2.38
CA GLY A 631 7.58 -22.00 -2.42
C GLY A 631 7.40 -20.52 -2.15
N GLY A 632 6.26 -20.11 -1.59
CA GLY A 632 6.01 -18.72 -1.17
C GLY A 632 6.97 -18.29 -0.08
N THR A 633 7.58 -17.12 -0.27
CA THR A 633 8.43 -16.43 0.69
C THR A 633 7.77 -15.19 1.27
N THR A 634 6.60 -14.86 0.72
CA THR A 634 5.68 -13.80 1.10
C THR A 634 4.25 -14.32 1.01
N THR A 635 3.30 -13.68 1.66
CA THR A 635 1.88 -14.05 1.57
C THR A 635 1.32 -13.78 0.18
N PHE A 636 0.40 -14.66 -0.28
CA PHE A 636 -0.26 -14.56 -1.57
C PHE A 636 -1.65 -13.90 -1.43
N GLU A 637 -2.28 -13.61 -2.55
CA GLU A 637 -3.64 -13.10 -2.65
C GLU A 637 -4.70 -14.22 -2.50
N GLY A 638 -4.43 -15.21 -1.71
CA GLY A 638 -5.27 -16.37 -1.42
C GLY A 638 -4.45 -17.63 -1.16
N TRP A 639 -5.12 -18.77 -1.07
CA TRP A 639 -4.54 -20.03 -0.59
C TRP A 639 -3.69 -20.79 -1.61
N GLY A 640 -3.10 -20.15 -2.58
CA GLY A 640 -2.22 -20.78 -3.56
C GLY A 640 -2.08 -19.96 -4.82
N LYS A 641 -1.13 -20.36 -5.67
CA LYS A 641 -0.82 -19.68 -6.94
C LYS A 641 -1.97 -19.68 -7.94
N ASP A 642 -2.85 -20.66 -7.84
CA ASP A 642 -4.01 -20.89 -8.71
C ASP A 642 -5.32 -20.31 -8.17
N THR A 643 -5.27 -19.53 -7.10
CA THR A 643 -6.46 -18.95 -6.45
C THR A 643 -7.32 -18.17 -7.43
N LYS A 644 -6.68 -17.40 -8.33
CA LYS A 644 -7.31 -16.74 -9.47
C LYS A 644 -6.33 -16.62 -10.64
N TRP A 645 -6.81 -16.19 -11.80
CA TRP A 645 -6.00 -16.10 -13.02
C TRP A 645 -4.82 -15.14 -12.92
N ASN A 646 -4.90 -14.12 -12.05
CA ASN A 646 -3.86 -13.10 -11.85
C ASN A 646 -3.45 -12.98 -10.38
N THR A 647 -3.33 -14.08 -9.66
CA THR A 647 -2.94 -14.12 -8.25
C THR A 647 -1.62 -13.39 -8.02
N SER A 648 -1.61 -12.40 -7.10
CA SER A 648 -0.38 -11.81 -6.57
C SER A 648 0.34 -12.81 -5.65
N LEU A 649 1.65 -12.91 -5.79
CA LEU A 649 2.51 -13.70 -4.90
C LEU A 649 3.15 -12.84 -3.80
N PHE A 650 2.83 -11.54 -3.76
CA PHE A 650 3.17 -10.67 -2.67
C PHE A 650 2.01 -9.72 -2.34
N HIS A 651 1.08 -10.23 -1.56
CA HIS A 651 -0.11 -9.54 -1.10
C HIS A 651 -0.16 -9.53 0.43
N LEU A 652 -0.42 -8.38 1.05
CA LEU A 652 -0.23 -8.25 2.50
C LEU A 652 -1.36 -8.80 3.34
N THR A 653 -2.59 -8.87 2.84
CA THR A 653 -3.78 -9.15 3.67
C THR A 653 -3.65 -10.43 4.50
N LEU A 654 -3.22 -11.54 3.91
CA LEU A 654 -3.05 -12.81 4.66
C LEU A 654 -1.87 -12.83 5.64
N SER A 655 -1.07 -11.76 5.73
CA SER A 655 -0.06 -11.62 6.77
C SER A 655 -0.63 -11.24 8.14
N ASP A 656 -1.93 -10.95 8.20
CA ASP A 656 -2.72 -10.66 9.39
C ASP A 656 -2.78 -11.85 10.38
N ALA A 657 -2.50 -13.09 9.93
CA ALA A 657 -2.33 -14.24 10.80
C ALA A 657 -1.31 -13.99 11.94
N ALA A 658 -0.38 -13.08 11.74
CA ALA A 658 0.56 -12.65 12.78
C ALA A 658 -0.14 -12.15 14.05
N VAL A 659 -1.30 -11.49 13.94
CA VAL A 659 -2.09 -11.02 15.09
C VAL A 659 -2.54 -12.18 15.98
N PHE A 660 -2.89 -13.32 15.38
CA PHE A 660 -3.35 -14.52 16.10
C PHE A 660 -2.21 -15.38 16.64
N LEU A 661 -1.02 -15.25 16.04
CA LEU A 661 0.20 -15.94 16.47
C LEU A 661 0.96 -15.18 17.57
N ALA A 662 0.81 -13.85 17.64
CA ALA A 662 1.52 -12.99 18.58
C ALA A 662 1.07 -13.21 20.05
N ASP A 663 2.01 -13.08 20.97
CA ASP A 663 1.78 -13.14 22.42
C ASP A 663 1.22 -11.79 22.92
N ILE A 664 -0.05 -11.56 22.63
CA ILE A 664 -0.81 -10.39 23.05
C ILE A 664 -2.15 -10.81 23.69
N ASP A 665 -2.74 -9.94 24.47
CA ASP A 665 -4.09 -10.17 25.00
C ASP A 665 -5.16 -9.94 23.92
N GLN A 666 -5.37 -10.97 23.12
CA GLN A 666 -6.36 -10.95 22.03
C GLN A 666 -7.81 -10.77 22.53
N LYS A 667 -8.12 -11.19 23.79
CA LYS A 667 -9.44 -10.98 24.37
C LYS A 667 -9.67 -9.50 24.72
N ALA A 668 -8.65 -8.84 25.26
CA ALA A 668 -8.72 -7.40 25.50
C ALA A 668 -8.80 -6.61 24.17
N LEU A 669 -8.02 -7.03 23.16
CA LEU A 669 -8.04 -6.39 21.85
C LEU A 669 -9.39 -6.49 21.16
N PHE A 670 -9.98 -7.67 21.14
CA PHE A 670 -11.19 -7.91 20.37
C PHE A 670 -12.50 -7.74 21.18
N GLY A 671 -12.49 -7.82 22.48
CA GLY A 671 -13.63 -7.58 23.37
C GLY A 671 -14.44 -8.81 23.65
#